data_a100bdd02a7b67ed5ddf215b6384b355
#
_entry.id   a100bdd02a7b67ed5ddf215b6384b355
#
_cell.length_a   1.000
_cell.length_b   1.000
_cell.length_c   1.000
_cell.angle_alpha   90.00
_cell.angle_beta   90.00
_cell.angle_gamma   90.00
#
_symmetry.space_group_name_H-M   'P 1'
#
loop_
_entity.id
_entity.type
_entity.pdbx_description
1 polymer ?
#
loop_
_entity_poly.entity_id
_entity_poly.type
_entity_poly.pdbx_seq_one_letter_code
_entity_poly.pdbx_strand_id
1 'polypeptide(L)'
;MKNPAFLNDIPHEYILIDYVTDANGKRKKKMDKMTIGKGYTLQQVKHIKKRGQDIARYMYLNQSKYVVVDIDTDDYSIEQLYQDTGIESIYVKGNTKGWHVYMEIEGDKESILKKTKVNCGIHCEMDFLGKCVLEVIDKEWYGPEEPAYLNSEQFGKCFKKELFMDKEKIVEPTEGSPPTSSDQLKKIVDLISAEYCEDFDKWRAIVLAMKKCGFSEKEAIAFSEKGGKKHRFERTKIWEQYDKLCILPTEGTLRYYAKLSNKDAYLKLTGKTLIDVNDIEKGARFVAERIHSTLKNCIVFCDKKWWVCSNKTQLWEQVKSPTYQVISEIHRRLDQSLKVTAEILEATTDNEENKSTRDILINKQKQFLKYYDKCDSCGFTSQITTHLSHLLMDDEFINKLDANINTIAYEDGLLDLKTMTFIRGIKREYLLTKTLPFPFEKPSQEDIQYVRDVMFKITNCNKEHLEYYLQVLGHSFTGEAHLEKAMYFCIGIGGDNGKTLIFDALLQIMPNYVYKIERKTFEDGFSKSHKHLTKTRGKRLVFLEELSSKKQNIEMIKDIADGKTITNEVMFGTEENIPVYFKQFVLGNVNPNMEADGGVANRFRQLSFNSNFGKNNKEDDYENLSFIQDKFLSDKLVGPYKHALIYLLFQYANKYYSLDRINMPEEFKEATEETLNDCDAFKTFFDDNFIVDPNGKCGKKEMMSLSKKPLRELNSELMRIGKYKYHKDIRCGGEKGGWAGFSVAPSPCLLDNDELS
;
A
#
# COMPACT_ATOMS: atom_id res chain seq x y z
N MET A 1 29.31 9.86 19.17
CA MET A 1 29.85 10.21 20.53
C MET A 1 31.35 9.84 20.65
N LYS A 2 32.14 10.56 21.41
CA LYS A 2 33.51 10.16 21.77
C LYS A 2 33.50 9.59 23.19
N ASN A 3 33.83 8.32 23.35
CA ASN A 3 33.94 7.63 24.64
C ASN A 3 32.63 7.71 25.50
N PRO A 4 31.63 6.89 25.22
CA PRO A 4 30.43 6.78 26.05
C PRO A 4 30.72 6.47 27.52
N ALA A 5 29.90 6.97 28.43
CA ALA A 5 30.13 6.88 29.88
C ALA A 5 30.17 5.42 30.40
N PHE A 6 29.31 4.54 29.86
CA PHE A 6 29.25 3.14 30.27
C PHE A 6 30.55 2.35 30.11
N LEU A 7 31.45 2.79 29.22
CA LEU A 7 32.78 2.16 29.05
C LEU A 7 33.65 2.21 30.31
N ASN A 8 33.38 3.15 31.22
CA ASN A 8 34.09 3.25 32.49
C ASN A 8 33.65 2.16 33.48
N ASP A 9 32.44 1.57 33.27
CA ASP A 9 31.90 0.48 34.08
C ASP A 9 32.49 -0.88 33.71
N ILE A 10 33.22 -0.96 32.59
CA ILE A 10 33.85 -2.19 32.12
C ILE A 10 35.31 -2.17 32.52
N PRO A 11 35.79 -3.10 33.36
CA PRO A 11 37.20 -3.23 33.68
C PRO A 11 38.03 -3.37 32.38
N HIS A 12 39.07 -2.55 32.22
CA HIS A 12 39.85 -2.56 31.02
C HIS A 12 41.30 -2.14 31.27
N GLU A 13 42.17 -2.51 30.34
CA GLU A 13 43.56 -2.03 30.25
C GLU A 13 43.86 -1.47 28.87
N TYR A 14 44.85 -0.64 28.75
CA TYR A 14 45.30 -0.13 27.46
C TYR A 14 46.47 -0.96 26.94
N ILE A 15 46.39 -1.40 25.69
CA ILE A 15 47.41 -2.23 25.04
C ILE A 15 47.80 -1.64 23.68
N LEU A 16 48.94 -2.08 23.18
CA LEU A 16 49.41 -1.77 21.82
C LEU A 16 49.02 -2.87 20.84
N ILE A 17 48.62 -2.49 19.65
CA ILE A 17 48.30 -3.40 18.56
C ILE A 17 49.26 -3.17 17.40
N ASP A 18 49.89 -4.27 16.96
CA ASP A 18 50.63 -4.33 15.71
C ASP A 18 49.75 -4.89 14.59
N TYR A 19 50.02 -4.50 13.38
CA TYR A 19 49.39 -5.07 12.20
C TYR A 19 50.39 -5.92 11.42
N VAL A 20 50.09 -7.19 11.25
CA VAL A 20 50.90 -8.15 10.51
C VAL A 20 50.14 -8.60 9.29
N THR A 21 50.79 -8.59 8.13
CA THR A 21 50.21 -9.13 6.90
C THR A 21 50.53 -10.63 6.81
N ASP A 22 49.55 -11.47 6.66
CA ASP A 22 49.77 -12.93 6.53
C ASP A 22 50.25 -13.32 5.12
N ALA A 23 50.57 -14.60 4.93
CA ALA A 23 51.07 -15.13 3.66
C ALA A 23 50.15 -14.90 2.46
N ASN A 24 48.86 -14.65 2.71
CA ASN A 24 47.85 -14.41 1.69
C ASN A 24 47.56 -12.90 1.47
N GLY A 25 48.41 -12.01 2.03
CA GLY A 25 48.26 -10.55 1.90
C GLY A 25 47.19 -9.95 2.83
N LYS A 26 46.56 -10.71 3.70
CA LYS A 26 45.51 -10.24 4.62
C LYS A 26 46.14 -9.62 5.86
N ARG A 27 45.74 -8.38 6.14
CA ARG A 27 46.22 -7.63 7.33
C ARG A 27 45.53 -8.20 8.58
N LYS A 28 46.31 -8.68 9.55
CA LYS A 28 45.82 -9.22 10.83
C LYS A 28 46.35 -8.39 11.99
N LYS A 29 45.56 -8.25 13.03
CA LYS A 29 45.94 -7.63 14.30
C LYS A 29 46.79 -8.59 15.14
N LYS A 30 47.83 -8.10 15.74
CA LYS A 30 48.63 -8.81 16.72
C LYS A 30 48.74 -7.95 17.96
N MET A 31 48.21 -8.44 19.06
CA MET A 31 48.39 -7.76 20.35
C MET A 31 49.83 -7.81 20.79
N ASP A 32 50.38 -6.67 21.22
CA ASP A 32 51.72 -6.61 21.74
C ASP A 32 51.75 -7.30 23.13
N LYS A 33 52.39 -8.46 23.17
CA LYS A 33 52.54 -9.27 24.39
C LYS A 33 53.21 -8.53 25.56
N MET A 34 53.93 -7.45 25.28
CA MET A 34 54.58 -6.64 26.31
C MET A 34 53.58 -5.76 27.09
N THR A 35 52.41 -5.51 26.54
CA THR A 35 51.41 -4.63 27.14
C THR A 35 50.20 -5.37 27.75
N ILE A 36 49.90 -6.59 27.30
CA ILE A 36 48.77 -7.37 27.82
C ILE A 36 49.02 -7.81 29.27
N GLY A 37 47.99 -7.65 30.13
CA GLY A 37 48.02 -8.07 31.53
C GLY A 37 48.96 -7.21 32.41
N LYS A 38 49.37 -6.05 31.96
CA LYS A 38 50.23 -5.13 32.70
C LYS A 38 49.49 -4.00 33.38
N GLY A 39 48.19 -3.84 33.10
CA GLY A 39 47.35 -2.79 33.70
C GLY A 39 47.81 -1.36 33.37
N TYR A 40 48.42 -1.15 32.23
CA TYR A 40 48.89 0.17 31.82
C TYR A 40 47.77 1.18 31.66
N THR A 41 48.01 2.41 32.15
CA THR A 41 47.14 3.55 31.88
C THR A 41 47.33 4.05 30.44
N LEU A 42 46.35 4.80 29.94
CA LEU A 42 46.40 5.40 28.60
C LEU A 42 47.69 6.27 28.39
N GLN A 43 48.12 7.01 29.43
CA GLN A 43 49.33 7.82 29.38
C GLN A 43 50.58 6.97 29.23
N GLN A 44 50.69 5.89 30.00
CA GLN A 44 51.81 4.96 29.94
C GLN A 44 51.94 4.29 28.57
N VAL A 45 50.82 3.84 28.00
CA VAL A 45 50.82 3.22 26.67
C VAL A 45 51.14 4.23 25.56
N LYS A 46 50.65 5.46 25.67
CA LYS A 46 51.05 6.55 24.73
C LYS A 46 52.55 6.81 24.73
N HIS A 47 53.19 6.69 25.86
CA HIS A 47 54.63 6.94 26.02
C HIS A 47 55.49 5.85 25.36
N ILE A 48 55.03 4.60 25.37
CA ILE A 48 55.79 3.45 24.82
C ILE A 48 55.36 3.10 23.37
N LYS A 49 54.39 3.77 22.81
CA LYS A 49 53.85 3.51 21.47
C LYS A 49 54.89 3.77 20.38
N LYS A 50 55.14 2.79 19.51
CA LYS A 50 55.98 2.91 18.33
C LYS A 50 55.20 3.40 17.12
N ARG A 51 55.89 3.89 16.10
CA ARG A 51 55.29 4.31 14.84
C ARG A 51 54.62 3.11 14.14
N GLY A 52 53.35 3.23 13.76
CA GLY A 52 52.59 2.18 13.09
C GLY A 52 51.76 1.26 14.02
N GLN A 53 51.89 1.44 15.34
CA GLN A 53 51.03 0.76 16.31
C GLN A 53 49.80 1.59 16.61
N ASP A 54 48.69 0.91 16.91
CA ASP A 54 47.49 1.55 17.47
C ASP A 54 47.38 1.26 18.97
N ILE A 55 46.72 2.15 19.70
CA ILE A 55 46.34 1.93 21.09
C ILE A 55 44.90 1.41 21.11
N ALA A 56 44.69 0.33 21.83
CA ALA A 56 43.36 -0.19 22.04
C ALA A 56 43.02 -0.36 23.52
N ARG A 57 41.78 -0.32 23.83
CA ARG A 57 41.20 -0.68 25.11
C ARG A 57 40.86 -2.17 25.08
N TYR A 58 41.51 -2.97 25.92
CA TYR A 58 41.18 -4.38 26.11
C TYR A 58 40.23 -4.49 27.30
N MET A 59 38.98 -4.77 27.02
CA MET A 59 37.89 -4.75 28.01
C MET A 59 37.54 -6.15 28.47
N TYR A 60 37.46 -6.34 29.77
CA TYR A 60 37.14 -7.61 30.44
C TYR A 60 35.61 -7.73 30.64
N LEU A 61 34.88 -8.15 29.60
CA LEU A 61 33.42 -8.26 29.66
C LEU A 61 32.91 -9.27 30.71
N ASN A 62 33.70 -10.31 30.98
CA ASN A 62 33.38 -11.31 32.03
C ASN A 62 33.28 -10.74 33.44
N GLN A 63 33.85 -9.55 33.68
CA GLN A 63 33.80 -8.83 34.95
C GLN A 63 32.79 -7.67 34.96
N SER A 64 31.92 -7.62 33.96
CA SER A 64 30.93 -6.56 33.77
C SER A 64 29.56 -7.16 33.46
N LYS A 65 28.52 -6.35 33.50
CA LYS A 65 27.15 -6.70 33.10
C LYS A 65 26.94 -6.63 31.57
N TYR A 66 27.94 -6.23 30.81
CA TYR A 66 27.80 -6.00 29.35
C TYR A 66 28.20 -7.22 28.54
N VAL A 67 27.56 -7.36 27.39
CA VAL A 67 27.90 -8.28 26.31
C VAL A 67 28.05 -7.48 25.02
N VAL A 68 28.87 -7.97 24.10
CA VAL A 68 29.01 -7.36 22.79
C VAL A 68 28.53 -8.35 21.74
N VAL A 69 27.68 -7.87 20.84
CA VAL A 69 27.35 -8.57 19.60
C VAL A 69 28.36 -8.08 18.56
N ASP A 70 29.25 -8.98 18.14
CA ASP A 70 30.27 -8.74 17.14
C ASP A 70 29.76 -9.19 15.77
N ILE A 71 29.50 -8.25 14.88
CA ILE A 71 29.02 -8.47 13.52
C ILE A 71 30.21 -8.35 12.58
N ASP A 72 30.69 -9.47 12.07
CA ASP A 72 31.94 -9.58 11.32
C ASP A 72 31.79 -9.35 9.80
N THR A 73 30.75 -8.60 9.38
CA THR A 73 30.53 -8.26 7.98
C THR A 73 30.02 -6.84 7.81
N ASP A 74 30.38 -6.19 6.71
CA ASP A 74 29.82 -4.89 6.32
C ASP A 74 28.50 -5.05 5.54
N ASP A 75 28.12 -6.27 5.16
CA ASP A 75 26.91 -6.57 4.37
C ASP A 75 25.63 -6.63 5.22
N TYR A 76 25.76 -6.63 6.55
CA TYR A 76 24.65 -6.61 7.48
C TYR A 76 24.67 -5.29 8.28
N SER A 77 23.68 -4.45 8.01
CA SER A 77 23.63 -3.12 8.62
C SER A 77 23.04 -3.14 10.03
N ILE A 78 23.32 -2.10 10.80
CA ILE A 78 22.72 -1.91 12.13
C ILE A 78 21.19 -1.71 12.03
N GLU A 79 20.70 -1.06 10.98
CA GLU A 79 19.29 -0.91 10.72
C GLU A 79 18.62 -2.25 10.50
N GLN A 80 19.31 -3.19 9.85
CA GLN A 80 18.84 -4.56 9.69
C GLN A 80 18.78 -5.30 11.02
N LEU A 81 19.79 -5.11 11.89
CA LEU A 81 19.77 -5.68 13.26
C LEU A 81 18.56 -5.16 14.04
N TYR A 82 18.23 -3.88 13.93
CA TYR A 82 17.06 -3.31 14.58
C TYR A 82 15.75 -3.90 14.06
N GLN A 83 15.64 -4.06 12.76
CA GLN A 83 14.46 -4.68 12.14
C GLN A 83 14.30 -6.14 12.55
N ASP A 84 15.41 -6.87 12.67
CA ASP A 84 15.40 -8.30 12.97
C ASP A 84 15.17 -8.58 14.48
N THR A 85 15.67 -7.72 15.36
CA THR A 85 15.63 -7.93 16.83
C THR A 85 14.67 -7.01 17.58
N GLY A 86 14.33 -5.86 16.99
CA GLY A 86 13.58 -4.78 17.66
C GLY A 86 14.40 -4.04 18.75
N ILE A 87 15.73 -4.21 18.74
CA ILE A 87 16.61 -3.64 19.78
C ILE A 87 17.46 -2.54 19.19
N GLU A 88 17.29 -1.33 19.71
CA GLU A 88 18.17 -0.20 19.44
C GLU A 88 19.19 -0.08 20.58
N SER A 89 20.49 -0.09 20.25
CA SER A 89 21.58 0.00 21.22
C SER A 89 22.77 0.76 20.70
N ILE A 90 23.69 1.11 21.61
CA ILE A 90 24.93 1.80 21.24
C ILE A 90 25.88 0.86 20.51
N TYR A 91 26.53 1.36 19.48
CA TYR A 91 27.44 0.59 18.64
C TYR A 91 28.63 1.39 18.15
N VAL A 92 29.66 0.68 17.73
CA VAL A 92 30.88 1.22 17.16
C VAL A 92 31.32 0.36 15.99
N LYS A 93 31.93 0.95 14.97
CA LYS A 93 32.46 0.19 13.84
C LYS A 93 33.55 -0.77 14.28
N GLY A 94 33.48 -2.02 13.85
CA GLY A 94 34.49 -3.05 14.10
C GLY A 94 35.90 -2.58 13.65
N ASN A 95 36.93 -3.20 14.17
CA ASN A 95 38.30 -2.75 13.89
C ASN A 95 38.77 -3.07 12.46
N THR A 96 38.17 -4.04 11.80
CA THR A 96 38.49 -4.46 10.42
C THR A 96 37.31 -4.35 9.48
N LYS A 97 36.15 -4.81 9.91
CA LYS A 97 34.89 -4.79 9.20
C LYS A 97 33.74 -4.91 10.22
N GLY A 98 32.51 -4.68 9.80
CA GLY A 98 31.34 -4.88 10.62
C GLY A 98 31.18 -3.95 11.81
N TRP A 99 30.47 -4.42 12.84
CA TRP A 99 30.03 -3.59 13.95
C TRP A 99 30.09 -4.32 15.29
N HIS A 100 30.45 -3.62 16.37
CA HIS A 100 30.31 -4.08 17.73
C HIS A 100 29.13 -3.36 18.39
N VAL A 101 28.08 -4.10 18.78
CA VAL A 101 26.88 -3.57 19.45
C VAL A 101 26.90 -3.98 20.90
N TYR A 102 26.81 -3.01 21.80
CA TYR A 102 26.91 -3.22 23.23
C TYR A 102 25.53 -3.34 23.86
N MET A 103 25.34 -4.33 24.75
CA MET A 103 24.09 -4.55 25.46
C MET A 103 24.37 -4.85 26.94
N GLU A 104 23.49 -4.38 27.81
CA GLU A 104 23.48 -4.72 29.23
C GLU A 104 22.56 -5.91 29.48
N ILE A 105 23.02 -6.92 30.18
CA ILE A 105 22.26 -8.14 30.45
C ILE A 105 22.06 -8.34 31.95
N GLU A 106 20.80 -8.55 32.34
CA GLU A 106 20.42 -8.95 33.71
C GLU A 106 20.51 -10.46 33.87
N GLY A 107 21.19 -10.92 34.91
CA GLY A 107 21.27 -12.32 35.32
C GLY A 107 22.59 -13.02 35.03
N ASP A 108 22.57 -14.38 35.09
CA ASP A 108 23.78 -15.19 34.85
C ASP A 108 24.18 -15.20 33.38
N LYS A 109 25.06 -14.29 33.05
CA LYS A 109 25.59 -14.05 31.72
C LYS A 109 26.23 -15.29 31.08
N GLU A 110 26.96 -16.11 31.86
CA GLU A 110 27.58 -17.34 31.33
C GLU A 110 26.55 -18.36 30.89
N SER A 111 25.47 -18.50 31.63
CA SER A 111 24.36 -19.40 31.31
C SER A 111 23.62 -18.93 30.05
N ILE A 112 23.41 -17.62 29.93
CA ILE A 112 22.75 -17.00 28.77
C ILE A 112 23.59 -17.19 27.51
N LEU A 113 24.88 -16.91 27.57
CA LEU A 113 25.79 -17.05 26.43
C LEU A 113 26.03 -18.50 26.02
N LYS A 114 26.02 -19.46 26.98
CA LYS A 114 26.10 -20.89 26.66
C LYS A 114 24.86 -21.40 25.92
N LYS A 115 23.68 -20.87 26.25
CA LYS A 115 22.43 -21.22 25.58
C LYS A 115 22.26 -20.55 24.19
N THR A 116 22.94 -19.43 23.99
CA THR A 116 22.87 -18.59 22.79
C THR A 116 24.09 -18.69 21.90
N LYS A 117 24.87 -19.76 21.94
CA LYS A 117 25.94 -19.99 20.96
C LYS A 117 25.35 -20.01 19.55
N VAL A 118 25.24 -18.86 18.98
CA VAL A 118 24.73 -18.62 17.64
C VAL A 118 25.93 -18.27 16.77
N ASN A 119 26.48 -19.24 16.05
CA ASN A 119 27.10 -18.94 14.78
C ASN A 119 25.97 -18.57 13.85
N CYS A 120 25.70 -17.27 13.71
CA CYS A 120 24.75 -16.78 12.73
C CYS A 120 25.43 -16.79 11.35
N GLY A 121 25.60 -17.98 10.81
CA GLY A 121 26.21 -18.19 9.51
C GLY A 121 25.23 -17.97 8.37
N ILE A 122 24.58 -16.79 8.27
CA ILE A 122 23.64 -16.65 7.16
C ILE A 122 23.91 -15.49 6.22
N HIS A 123 24.20 -14.33 6.75
CA HIS A 123 24.69 -13.15 6.02
C HIS A 123 25.74 -12.40 6.81
N CYS A 124 25.86 -12.69 8.09
CA CYS A 124 26.90 -12.12 8.92
C CYS A 124 27.33 -13.17 9.95
N GLU A 125 28.62 -13.28 10.16
CA GLU A 125 29.18 -13.92 11.32
C GLU A 125 28.90 -13.00 12.51
N MET A 126 27.94 -13.36 13.37
CA MET A 126 27.71 -12.70 14.65
C MET A 126 28.30 -13.54 15.75
N ASP A 127 29.19 -12.99 16.51
CA ASP A 127 29.71 -13.60 17.72
C ASP A 127 29.25 -12.83 18.96
N PHE A 128 28.86 -13.56 20.02
CA PHE A 128 28.53 -12.95 21.30
C PHE A 128 29.76 -12.96 22.20
N LEU A 129 30.37 -11.80 22.34
CA LEU A 129 31.57 -11.63 23.15
C LEU A 129 31.16 -11.38 24.60
N GLY A 130 31.31 -12.39 25.45
CA GLY A 130 31.03 -12.30 26.88
C GLY A 130 32.28 -12.33 27.77
N LYS A 131 33.48 -12.58 27.22
CA LYS A 131 34.72 -12.66 27.96
C LYS A 131 35.54 -11.37 27.83
N CYS A 132 35.84 -10.95 26.62
CA CYS A 132 36.61 -9.74 26.36
C CYS A 132 36.33 -9.20 24.97
N VAL A 133 36.58 -7.91 24.77
CA VAL A 133 36.54 -7.23 23.48
C VAL A 133 37.68 -6.23 23.37
N LEU A 134 38.13 -5.99 22.14
CA LEU A 134 39.24 -5.10 21.83
C LEU A 134 38.76 -3.93 20.99
N GLU A 135 38.80 -2.71 21.54
CA GLU A 135 38.43 -1.50 20.82
C GLU A 135 39.59 -0.56 20.66
N VAL A 136 39.91 -0.19 19.41
CA VAL A 136 40.90 0.88 19.17
C VAL A 136 40.33 2.19 19.72
N ILE A 137 41.15 2.95 20.44
CA ILE A 137 40.75 4.27 20.96
C ILE A 137 40.57 5.25 19.77
N ASP A 138 39.83 6.33 20.01
CA ASP A 138 39.54 7.38 19.03
C ASP A 138 38.49 6.98 17.94
N LYS A 139 37.78 5.89 18.12
CA LYS A 139 36.60 5.55 17.29
C LYS A 139 35.40 6.41 17.63
N GLU A 140 34.55 6.61 16.63
CA GLU A 140 33.28 7.29 16.76
C GLU A 140 32.16 6.29 17.13
N TRP A 141 31.36 6.62 18.12
CA TRP A 141 30.28 5.79 18.64
C TRP A 141 28.94 6.33 18.14
N TYR A 142 28.01 5.45 17.85
CA TYR A 142 26.70 5.72 17.26
C TYR A 142 25.58 5.11 18.09
N GLY A 143 24.35 5.55 17.86
CA GLY A 143 23.15 5.07 18.55
C GLY A 143 22.82 5.88 19.81
N PRO A 144 21.97 5.34 20.71
CA PRO A 144 21.59 5.96 21.96
C PRO A 144 22.78 6.18 22.90
N GLU A 145 22.60 6.96 23.97
CA GLU A 145 23.69 7.27 24.90
C GLU A 145 24.08 6.09 25.79
N GLU A 146 23.16 5.15 26.02
CA GLU A 146 23.34 3.97 26.86
C GLU A 146 23.07 2.68 26.09
N PRO A 147 23.71 1.55 26.45
CA PRO A 147 23.40 0.24 25.90
C PRO A 147 21.97 -0.20 26.23
N ALA A 148 21.33 -0.92 25.30
CA ALA A 148 20.04 -1.53 25.55
C ALA A 148 20.13 -2.51 26.72
N TYR A 149 19.17 -2.43 27.65
CA TYR A 149 19.03 -3.31 28.79
C TYR A 149 18.10 -4.47 28.46
N LEU A 150 18.56 -5.70 28.65
CA LEU A 150 17.81 -6.92 28.33
C LEU A 150 17.87 -7.91 29.50
N ASN A 151 16.73 -8.43 29.89
CA ASN A 151 16.73 -9.61 30.76
C ASN A 151 17.01 -10.88 29.94
N SER A 152 17.30 -11.98 30.64
CA SER A 152 17.66 -13.26 30.01
C SER A 152 16.60 -13.82 29.07
N GLU A 153 15.33 -13.55 29.33
CA GLU A 153 14.21 -13.99 28.50
C GLU A 153 14.10 -13.16 27.22
N GLN A 154 14.24 -11.85 27.32
CA GLN A 154 14.25 -10.91 26.20
C GLN A 154 15.43 -11.19 25.28
N PHE A 155 16.65 -11.32 25.85
CA PHE A 155 17.83 -11.67 25.07
C PHE A 155 17.66 -13.01 24.35
N GLY A 156 17.13 -14.03 25.02
CA GLY A 156 16.85 -15.31 24.42
C GLY A 156 15.76 -15.29 23.36
N LYS A 157 14.79 -14.35 23.41
CA LYS A 157 13.79 -14.15 22.36
C LYS A 157 14.36 -13.45 21.14
N CYS A 158 15.19 -12.44 21.34
CA CYS A 158 15.76 -11.61 20.27
C CYS A 158 16.91 -12.30 19.53
N PHE A 159 17.69 -13.13 20.23
CA PHE A 159 18.89 -13.80 19.70
C PHE A 159 18.80 -15.33 19.73
N LYS A 160 17.59 -15.90 19.54
CA LYS A 160 17.46 -17.35 19.38
C LYS A 160 18.17 -17.81 18.11
N LYS A 161 18.93 -18.91 18.24
CA LYS A 161 19.57 -19.58 17.08
C LYS A 161 18.57 -19.82 15.92
N GLU A 162 17.31 -20.02 16.25
CA GLU A 162 16.21 -20.26 15.31
C GLU A 162 15.79 -19.02 14.50
N LEU A 163 16.03 -17.82 15.02
CA LEU A 163 15.82 -16.56 14.29
C LEU A 163 16.90 -16.32 13.25
N PHE A 164 18.07 -16.88 13.47
CA PHE A 164 19.27 -16.71 12.69
C PHE A 164 19.73 -18.04 12.04
N MET A 165 18.82 -19.01 11.84
CA MET A 165 19.16 -20.27 11.19
C MET A 165 19.55 -20.07 9.73
N ASP A 166 20.68 -20.70 9.46
CA ASP A 166 21.32 -20.91 8.15
C ASP A 166 20.58 -20.28 6.97
N LYS A 167 20.93 -19.03 6.72
CA LYS A 167 20.86 -18.49 5.39
C LYS A 167 22.06 -19.00 4.56
N GLU A 168 22.44 -20.25 4.71
CA GLU A 168 23.30 -20.81 3.70
C GLU A 168 22.68 -20.52 2.34
N LYS A 169 23.12 -19.40 1.76
CA LYS A 169 22.82 -18.97 0.39
C LYS A 169 21.31 -19.08 0.05
N ILE A 170 20.45 -18.40 0.83
CA ILE A 170 19.26 -17.86 0.23
C ILE A 170 19.79 -16.87 -0.81
N VAL A 171 19.89 -17.34 -2.03
CA VAL A 171 19.98 -16.45 -3.16
C VAL A 171 18.67 -15.71 -3.12
N GLU A 172 18.65 -14.53 -2.48
CA GLU A 172 17.62 -13.57 -2.80
C GLU A 172 17.54 -13.53 -4.32
N PRO A 173 16.35 -13.51 -4.92
CA PRO A 173 16.27 -13.31 -6.35
C PRO A 173 17.11 -12.07 -6.60
N THR A 174 18.23 -12.24 -7.28
CA THR A 174 19.08 -11.13 -7.74
C THR A 174 18.12 -10.08 -8.26
N GLU A 175 18.27 -8.84 -7.83
CA GLU A 175 17.47 -7.73 -8.30
C GLU A 175 17.34 -7.88 -9.82
N GLY A 176 16.12 -8.16 -10.32
CA GLY A 176 15.89 -8.45 -11.73
C GLY A 176 15.31 -9.84 -12.06
N SER A 177 15.21 -10.77 -11.13
CA SER A 177 14.51 -12.03 -11.43
C SER A 177 13.00 -11.80 -11.36
N PRO A 178 12.24 -12.10 -12.44
CA PRO A 178 10.80 -11.91 -12.44
C PRO A 178 10.14 -12.80 -11.39
N PRO A 179 9.12 -12.30 -10.68
CA PRO A 179 8.37 -13.08 -9.71
C PRO A 179 7.68 -14.28 -10.37
N THR A 180 7.52 -15.35 -9.61
CA THR A 180 7.01 -16.65 -10.12
C THR A 180 5.48 -16.71 -10.01
N SER A 181 4.79 -17.20 -11.02
CA SER A 181 3.34 -17.43 -10.94
C SER A 181 3.02 -18.53 -9.91
N SER A 182 1.82 -18.49 -9.34
CA SER A 182 1.36 -19.49 -8.36
C SER A 182 1.49 -20.93 -8.89
N ASP A 183 1.08 -21.16 -10.14
CA ASP A 183 1.19 -22.50 -10.78
C ASP A 183 2.63 -22.93 -11.01
N GLN A 184 3.50 -21.99 -11.36
CA GLN A 184 4.92 -22.30 -11.54
C GLN A 184 5.59 -22.59 -10.20
N LEU A 185 5.17 -21.87 -9.15
CA LEU A 185 5.68 -22.09 -7.80
C LEU A 185 5.28 -23.47 -7.26
N LYS A 186 4.05 -23.93 -7.53
CA LYS A 186 3.61 -25.29 -7.21
C LYS A 186 4.48 -26.33 -7.87
N LYS A 187 4.76 -26.19 -9.18
CA LYS A 187 5.67 -27.07 -9.90
C LYS A 187 7.10 -27.04 -9.35
N ILE A 188 7.57 -25.90 -8.84
CA ILE A 188 8.88 -25.79 -8.17
C ILE A 188 8.87 -26.59 -6.87
N VAL A 189 7.84 -26.46 -6.04
CA VAL A 189 7.70 -27.24 -4.79
C VAL A 189 7.61 -28.75 -5.08
N ASP A 190 6.96 -29.12 -6.18
CA ASP A 190 6.88 -30.52 -6.60
C ASP A 190 8.23 -31.15 -6.94
N LEU A 191 9.21 -30.35 -7.35
CA LEU A 191 10.59 -30.80 -7.60
C LEU A 191 11.38 -31.06 -6.33
N ILE A 192 10.95 -30.53 -5.16
CA ILE A 192 11.69 -30.69 -3.90
C ILE A 192 11.64 -32.14 -3.46
N SER A 193 12.82 -32.73 -3.21
CA SER A 193 12.96 -34.11 -2.77
C SER A 193 12.35 -34.35 -1.38
N ALA A 194 11.74 -35.52 -1.19
CA ALA A 194 11.19 -35.94 0.10
C ALA A 194 12.25 -36.05 1.21
N GLU A 195 13.53 -36.21 0.89
CA GLU A 195 14.63 -36.28 1.86
C GLU A 195 14.73 -35.04 2.73
N TYR A 196 14.37 -33.86 2.20
CA TYR A 196 14.36 -32.61 3.00
C TYR A 196 13.27 -32.57 4.07
N CYS A 197 12.30 -33.49 4.02
CA CYS A 197 11.33 -33.67 5.10
C CYS A 197 11.90 -34.42 6.31
N GLU A 198 13.03 -35.12 6.18
CA GLU A 198 13.67 -35.84 7.29
C GLU A 198 14.35 -34.89 8.26
N ASP A 199 15.04 -33.88 7.75
CA ASP A 199 15.64 -32.81 8.53
C ASP A 199 14.56 -31.84 9.00
N PHE A 200 14.46 -31.63 10.32
CA PHE A 200 13.42 -30.76 10.89
C PHE A 200 13.54 -29.31 10.44
N ASP A 201 14.74 -28.82 10.38
CA ASP A 201 15.02 -27.39 10.10
C ASP A 201 14.78 -27.07 8.63
N LYS A 202 15.22 -27.95 7.72
CA LYS A 202 14.97 -27.80 6.28
C LYS A 202 13.49 -27.93 5.96
N TRP A 203 12.82 -28.93 6.51
CA TRP A 203 11.37 -29.10 6.38
C TRP A 203 10.62 -27.87 6.88
N ARG A 204 10.99 -27.36 8.07
CA ARG A 204 10.39 -26.17 8.67
C ARG A 204 10.55 -24.93 7.77
N ALA A 205 11.76 -24.70 7.25
CA ALA A 205 12.05 -23.61 6.35
C ALA A 205 11.20 -23.67 5.06
N ILE A 206 11.04 -24.88 4.49
CA ILE A 206 10.23 -25.09 3.28
C ILE A 206 8.75 -24.82 3.58
N VAL A 207 8.20 -25.37 4.67
CA VAL A 207 6.78 -25.19 5.05
C VAL A 207 6.45 -23.73 5.33
N LEU A 208 7.33 -23.01 6.03
CA LEU A 208 7.15 -21.58 6.27
C LEU A 208 7.27 -20.74 4.99
N ALA A 209 8.20 -21.10 4.10
CA ALA A 209 8.31 -20.47 2.78
C ALA A 209 7.04 -20.71 1.94
N MET A 210 6.47 -21.91 1.99
CA MET A 210 5.20 -22.22 1.33
C MET A 210 4.09 -21.32 1.84
N LYS A 211 3.94 -21.15 3.17
CA LYS A 211 2.94 -20.24 3.75
C LYS A 211 3.16 -18.79 3.29
N LYS A 212 4.39 -18.29 3.35
CA LYS A 212 4.73 -16.94 2.87
C LYS A 212 4.39 -16.74 1.40
N CYS A 213 4.58 -17.78 0.58
CA CYS A 213 4.25 -17.75 -0.85
C CYS A 213 2.76 -18.03 -1.13
N GLY A 214 1.93 -18.19 -0.10
CA GLY A 214 0.48 -18.30 -0.19
C GLY A 214 -0.05 -19.67 -0.59
N PHE A 215 0.72 -20.71 -0.34
CA PHE A 215 0.19 -22.07 -0.38
C PHE A 215 -0.83 -22.27 0.72
N SER A 216 -1.81 -23.13 0.48
CA SER A 216 -2.76 -23.53 1.50
C SER A 216 -2.13 -24.51 2.48
N GLU A 217 -2.72 -24.62 3.67
CA GLU A 217 -2.32 -25.59 4.68
C GLU A 217 -2.37 -27.04 4.13
N LYS A 218 -3.37 -27.36 3.31
CA LYS A 218 -3.50 -28.67 2.65
C LYS A 218 -2.30 -29.00 1.75
N GLU A 219 -1.79 -28.04 0.99
CA GLU A 219 -0.63 -28.21 0.13
C GLU A 219 0.66 -28.42 0.95
N ALA A 220 0.81 -27.74 2.08
CA ALA A 220 1.94 -27.91 2.99
C ALA A 220 1.89 -29.26 3.72
N ILE A 221 0.71 -29.73 4.07
CA ILE A 221 0.51 -31.09 4.59
C ILE A 221 0.88 -32.13 3.54
N ALA A 222 0.41 -31.98 2.30
CA ALA A 222 0.74 -32.88 1.20
C ALA A 222 2.25 -32.94 0.93
N PHE A 223 2.96 -31.82 0.99
CA PHE A 223 4.41 -31.79 0.92
C PHE A 223 5.05 -32.59 2.08
N SER A 224 4.57 -32.41 3.31
CA SER A 224 5.06 -33.13 4.50
C SER A 224 4.79 -34.63 4.41
N GLU A 225 3.69 -35.04 3.78
CA GLU A 225 3.33 -36.44 3.55
C GLU A 225 4.29 -37.15 2.54
N LYS A 226 4.87 -36.43 1.56
CA LYS A 226 5.89 -37.00 0.65
C LYS A 226 7.05 -37.66 1.41
N GLY A 227 7.45 -37.09 2.55
CA GLY A 227 8.48 -37.64 3.44
C GLY A 227 7.95 -38.49 4.60
N GLY A 228 6.67 -38.86 4.63
CA GLY A 228 6.06 -39.60 5.73
C GLY A 228 5.95 -38.82 7.04
N LYS A 229 6.00 -37.47 6.99
CA LYS A 229 6.08 -36.60 8.18
C LYS A 229 4.80 -35.80 8.45
N LYS A 230 3.63 -36.29 8.06
CA LYS A 230 2.33 -35.63 8.33
C LYS A 230 2.14 -35.33 9.80
N HIS A 231 2.42 -36.30 10.67
CA HIS A 231 2.33 -36.16 12.13
C HIS A 231 3.23 -35.05 12.69
N ARG A 232 4.33 -34.69 12.02
CA ARG A 232 5.22 -33.60 12.42
C ARG A 232 4.52 -32.24 12.22
N PHE A 233 3.80 -32.09 11.14
CA PHE A 233 3.02 -30.87 10.85
C PHE A 233 1.96 -30.62 11.91
N GLU A 234 1.16 -31.63 12.24
CA GLU A 234 0.11 -31.58 13.26
C GLU A 234 0.68 -31.33 14.67
N ARG A 235 1.77 -32.03 15.02
CA ARG A 235 2.41 -31.94 16.36
C ARG A 235 3.05 -30.59 16.62
N THR A 236 3.65 -29.96 15.60
CA THR A 236 4.42 -28.71 15.78
C THR A 236 3.57 -27.47 15.72
N LYS A 237 2.34 -27.57 15.20
CA LYS A 237 1.48 -26.40 14.93
C LYS A 237 2.22 -25.29 14.17
N ILE A 238 3.12 -25.68 13.28
CA ILE A 238 4.03 -24.78 12.58
C ILE A 238 3.26 -23.70 11.78
N TRP A 239 2.09 -24.07 11.27
CA TRP A 239 1.24 -23.17 10.49
C TRP A 239 0.65 -22.05 11.34
N GLU A 240 0.26 -22.33 12.59
CA GLU A 240 -0.28 -21.36 13.55
C GLU A 240 0.82 -20.43 14.10
N GLN A 241 2.07 -20.92 14.15
CA GLN A 241 3.21 -20.16 14.66
C GLN A 241 3.76 -19.13 13.67
N TYR A 242 3.33 -19.16 12.40
CA TYR A 242 3.83 -18.31 11.35
C TYR A 242 3.84 -16.81 11.72
N ASP A 243 2.73 -16.31 12.27
CA ASP A 243 2.56 -14.89 12.59
C ASP A 243 3.40 -14.42 13.80
N LYS A 244 4.03 -15.34 14.50
CA LYS A 244 4.89 -15.08 15.66
C LYS A 244 6.38 -15.04 15.31
N LEU A 245 6.74 -15.27 14.05
CA LEU A 245 8.11 -15.34 13.58
C LEU A 245 8.55 -14.01 12.98
N CYS A 246 9.67 -13.48 13.45
CA CYS A 246 10.24 -12.21 12.98
C CYS A 246 10.85 -12.31 11.58
N ILE A 247 11.40 -13.49 11.22
CA ILE A 247 12.01 -13.73 9.91
C ILE A 247 11.36 -14.96 9.29
N LEU A 248 10.88 -14.80 8.06
CA LEU A 248 10.22 -15.87 7.33
C LEU A 248 11.04 -16.24 6.09
N PRO A 249 11.29 -17.55 5.85
CA PRO A 249 11.87 -18.02 4.61
C PRO A 249 11.05 -17.53 3.42
N THR A 250 11.71 -17.30 2.27
CA THR A 250 11.13 -16.69 1.09
C THR A 250 10.93 -17.68 -0.05
N GLU A 251 10.40 -17.24 -1.18
CA GLU A 251 10.38 -17.98 -2.45
C GLU A 251 11.78 -18.49 -2.81
N GLY A 252 12.84 -17.74 -2.49
CA GLY A 252 14.23 -18.15 -2.67
C GLY A 252 14.56 -19.50 -2.02
N THR A 253 14.00 -19.76 -0.84
CA THR A 253 14.15 -21.04 -0.13
C THR A 253 13.55 -22.20 -0.93
N LEU A 254 12.35 -22.03 -1.48
CA LEU A 254 11.71 -23.06 -2.32
C LEU A 254 12.52 -23.35 -3.58
N ARG A 255 13.00 -22.29 -4.23
CA ARG A 255 13.86 -22.40 -5.43
C ARG A 255 15.18 -23.07 -5.15
N TYR A 256 15.80 -22.77 -4.01
CA TYR A 256 17.07 -23.37 -3.59
C TYR A 256 16.93 -24.88 -3.43
N TYR A 257 15.95 -25.36 -2.66
CA TYR A 257 15.76 -26.78 -2.43
C TYR A 257 15.30 -27.53 -3.70
N ALA A 258 14.46 -26.91 -4.54
CA ALA A 258 14.07 -27.50 -5.82
C ALA A 258 15.26 -27.66 -6.76
N LYS A 259 16.16 -26.65 -6.81
CA LYS A 259 17.38 -26.72 -7.62
C LYS A 259 18.35 -27.79 -7.11
N LEU A 260 18.49 -27.94 -5.79
CA LEU A 260 19.31 -29.00 -5.20
C LEU A 260 18.72 -30.38 -5.49
N SER A 261 17.40 -30.53 -5.43
CA SER A 261 16.71 -31.81 -5.67
C SER A 261 16.82 -32.29 -7.12
N ASN A 262 16.59 -31.38 -8.08
CA ASN A 262 16.63 -31.72 -9.50
C ASN A 262 16.99 -30.48 -10.35
N LYS A 263 18.31 -30.27 -10.55
CA LYS A 263 18.85 -29.11 -11.27
C LYS A 263 18.29 -28.98 -12.70
N ASP A 264 18.24 -30.09 -13.44
CA ASP A 264 17.84 -30.07 -14.86
C ASP A 264 16.33 -29.80 -15.03
N ALA A 265 15.50 -30.46 -14.23
CA ALA A 265 14.06 -30.20 -14.23
C ALA A 265 13.74 -28.78 -13.75
N TYR A 266 14.47 -28.28 -12.75
CA TYR A 266 14.33 -26.90 -12.27
C TYR A 266 14.68 -25.88 -13.36
N LEU A 267 15.79 -26.08 -14.09
CA LEU A 267 16.19 -25.18 -15.18
C LEU A 267 15.18 -25.19 -16.33
N LYS A 268 14.65 -26.37 -16.70
CA LYS A 268 13.58 -26.49 -17.70
C LYS A 268 12.30 -25.79 -17.25
N LEU A 269 11.89 -26.00 -15.99
CA LEU A 269 10.66 -25.45 -15.44
C LEU A 269 10.70 -23.93 -15.31
N THR A 270 11.83 -23.38 -14.88
CA THR A 270 11.99 -21.93 -14.67
C THR A 270 12.24 -21.14 -15.95
N GLY A 271 12.27 -21.83 -17.10
CA GLY A 271 12.53 -21.18 -18.39
C GLY A 271 13.92 -20.56 -18.48
N LYS A 272 14.84 -20.96 -17.59
CA LYS A 272 16.23 -20.49 -17.59
C LYS A 272 17.01 -21.18 -18.73
N THR A 273 16.46 -21.09 -19.94
CA THR A 273 17.22 -21.43 -21.14
C THR A 273 18.32 -20.38 -21.30
N LEU A 274 19.53 -20.86 -21.35
CA LEU A 274 20.70 -20.03 -21.66
C LEU A 274 20.47 -19.32 -23.00
N ILE A 275 20.91 -18.07 -23.11
CA ILE A 275 21.02 -17.42 -24.41
C ILE A 275 22.31 -17.92 -25.04
N ASP A 276 22.20 -18.56 -26.21
CA ASP A 276 23.37 -18.91 -27.01
C ASP A 276 23.81 -17.70 -27.88
N VAL A 277 25.08 -17.65 -28.21
CA VAL A 277 25.68 -16.73 -29.19
C VAL A 277 24.86 -16.72 -30.47
N ASN A 278 24.48 -17.88 -30.98
CA ASN A 278 23.68 -18.05 -32.18
C ASN A 278 22.29 -17.35 -32.07
N ASP A 279 21.68 -17.27 -30.90
CA ASP A 279 20.39 -16.60 -30.72
C ASP A 279 20.51 -15.09 -30.94
N ILE A 280 21.61 -14.49 -30.49
CA ILE A 280 21.89 -13.05 -30.65
C ILE A 280 22.27 -12.74 -32.10
N GLU A 281 22.99 -13.63 -32.77
CA GLU A 281 23.34 -13.48 -34.19
C GLU A 281 22.14 -13.57 -35.11
N LYS A 282 21.15 -14.39 -34.80
CA LYS A 282 19.86 -14.47 -35.51
C LYS A 282 19.01 -13.22 -35.38
N GLY A 283 19.33 -12.34 -34.44
CA GLY A 283 18.72 -11.02 -34.28
C GLY A 283 17.72 -10.87 -33.14
N ALA A 284 17.17 -9.67 -33.01
CA ALA A 284 16.33 -9.23 -31.89
C ALA A 284 15.09 -10.10 -31.65
N ARG A 285 14.47 -10.62 -32.70
CA ARG A 285 13.31 -11.49 -32.61
C ARG A 285 13.62 -12.77 -31.80
N PHE A 286 14.72 -13.45 -32.11
CA PHE A 286 15.10 -14.69 -31.40
C PHE A 286 15.42 -14.45 -29.94
N VAL A 287 16.09 -13.30 -29.62
CA VAL A 287 16.33 -12.91 -28.24
C VAL A 287 15.01 -12.67 -27.52
N ALA A 288 14.07 -11.94 -28.12
CA ALA A 288 12.73 -11.67 -27.56
C ALA A 288 11.98 -12.98 -27.25
N GLU A 289 11.94 -13.93 -28.18
CA GLU A 289 11.31 -15.25 -27.98
C GLU A 289 11.94 -16.03 -26.82
N ARG A 290 13.26 -15.92 -26.64
CA ARG A 290 13.98 -16.58 -25.54
C ARG A 290 13.65 -15.99 -24.17
N ILE A 291 13.59 -14.66 -24.04
CA ILE A 291 13.33 -14.00 -22.76
C ILE A 291 11.83 -13.87 -22.44
N HIS A 292 10.96 -13.98 -23.45
CA HIS A 292 9.51 -13.88 -23.30
C HIS A 292 8.95 -14.74 -22.16
N SER A 293 9.33 -16.03 -22.10
CA SER A 293 8.82 -16.97 -21.09
C SER A 293 9.07 -16.52 -19.65
N THR A 294 10.12 -15.76 -19.40
CA THR A 294 10.47 -15.22 -18.09
C THR A 294 9.74 -13.89 -17.82
N LEU A 295 9.66 -13.03 -18.85
CA LEU A 295 9.11 -11.69 -18.72
C LEU A 295 7.57 -11.65 -18.73
N LYS A 296 6.91 -12.64 -19.35
CA LYS A 296 5.44 -12.70 -19.47
C LYS A 296 4.66 -12.58 -18.15
N ASN A 297 5.33 -12.86 -17.04
CA ASN A 297 4.71 -12.81 -15.74
C ASN A 297 4.86 -11.46 -15.03
N CYS A 298 5.72 -10.58 -15.52
CA CYS A 298 6.01 -9.30 -14.88
C CYS A 298 5.97 -8.10 -15.83
N ILE A 299 5.75 -8.34 -17.13
CA ILE A 299 5.63 -7.29 -18.13
C ILE A 299 4.43 -7.61 -19.01
N VAL A 300 3.58 -6.62 -19.26
CA VAL A 300 2.42 -6.70 -20.15
C VAL A 300 2.39 -5.48 -21.05
N PHE A 301 2.00 -5.66 -22.30
CA PHE A 301 1.73 -4.59 -23.24
C PHE A 301 0.21 -4.52 -23.49
N CYS A 302 -0.40 -3.40 -23.13
CA CYS A 302 -1.83 -3.19 -23.24
C CYS A 302 -2.12 -1.75 -23.68
N ASP A 303 -3.01 -1.55 -24.64
CA ASP A 303 -3.41 -0.23 -25.14
C ASP A 303 -2.21 0.70 -25.45
N LYS A 304 -1.24 0.19 -26.21
CA LYS A 304 0.02 0.87 -26.57
C LYS A 304 0.87 1.33 -25.38
N LYS A 305 0.62 0.82 -24.21
CA LYS A 305 1.33 1.14 -22.97
C LYS A 305 1.98 -0.10 -22.39
N TRP A 306 3.14 0.10 -21.77
CA TRP A 306 3.84 -0.94 -21.03
C TRP A 306 3.46 -0.93 -19.56
N TRP A 307 3.20 -2.09 -19.03
CA TRP A 307 2.97 -2.33 -17.62
C TRP A 307 4.04 -3.27 -17.08
N VAL A 308 4.64 -2.90 -15.97
CA VAL A 308 5.70 -3.67 -15.33
C VAL A 308 5.35 -3.89 -13.87
N CYS A 309 5.45 -5.12 -13.41
CA CYS A 309 5.32 -5.45 -12.01
C CYS A 309 6.65 -5.21 -11.30
N SER A 310 6.64 -4.37 -10.28
CA SER A 310 7.81 -4.11 -9.43
C SER A 310 8.18 -5.36 -8.62
N ASN A 311 9.44 -5.76 -8.67
CA ASN A 311 9.93 -6.90 -7.87
C ASN A 311 9.89 -6.60 -6.35
N LYS A 312 10.06 -5.33 -5.97
CA LYS A 312 10.10 -4.90 -4.58
C LYS A 312 8.69 -4.84 -3.97
N THR A 313 7.78 -4.15 -4.65
CA THR A 313 6.44 -3.87 -4.13
C THR A 313 5.37 -4.86 -4.62
N GLN A 314 5.66 -5.63 -5.67
CA GLN A 314 4.70 -6.49 -6.39
C GLN A 314 3.51 -5.71 -7.01
N LEU A 315 3.65 -4.39 -7.14
CA LEU A 315 2.65 -3.53 -7.78
C LEU A 315 2.93 -3.38 -9.27
N TRP A 316 1.87 -3.17 -10.03
CA TRP A 316 1.94 -2.91 -11.47
C TRP A 316 1.99 -1.41 -11.74
N GLU A 317 2.99 -1.00 -12.51
CA GLU A 317 3.23 0.40 -12.85
C GLU A 317 3.26 0.58 -14.36
N GLN A 318 2.67 1.67 -14.85
CA GLN A 318 2.76 2.04 -16.24
C GLN A 318 4.12 2.70 -16.50
N VAL A 319 4.87 2.16 -17.46
CA VAL A 319 6.18 2.70 -17.86
C VAL A 319 6.20 3.07 -19.34
N LYS A 320 7.12 3.93 -19.74
CA LYS A 320 7.30 4.29 -21.16
C LYS A 320 7.91 3.13 -21.97
N SER A 321 8.83 2.40 -21.38
CA SER A 321 9.48 1.24 -21.96
C SER A 321 10.01 0.33 -20.87
N PRO A 322 9.94 -1.01 -21.00
CA PRO A 322 10.53 -1.96 -20.06
C PRO A 322 12.02 -2.22 -20.34
N THR A 323 12.72 -1.26 -20.92
CA THR A 323 14.11 -1.41 -21.38
C THR A 323 15.03 -1.96 -20.30
N TYR A 324 14.94 -1.43 -19.09
CA TYR A 324 15.76 -1.89 -17.95
C TYR A 324 15.53 -3.37 -17.63
N GLN A 325 14.27 -3.80 -17.56
CA GLN A 325 13.92 -5.19 -17.25
C GLN A 325 14.38 -6.14 -18.37
N VAL A 326 14.27 -5.70 -19.63
CA VAL A 326 14.72 -6.46 -20.79
C VAL A 326 16.24 -6.62 -20.77
N ILE A 327 16.99 -5.54 -20.58
CA ILE A 327 18.47 -5.57 -20.48
C ILE A 327 18.91 -6.45 -19.32
N SER A 328 18.35 -6.24 -18.11
CA SER A 328 18.69 -7.02 -16.92
C SER A 328 18.45 -8.51 -17.12
N GLU A 329 17.37 -8.92 -17.79
CA GLU A 329 17.10 -10.33 -18.07
C GLU A 329 18.08 -10.89 -19.11
N ILE A 330 18.48 -10.13 -20.12
CA ILE A 330 19.47 -10.54 -21.10
C ILE A 330 20.83 -10.71 -20.40
N HIS A 331 21.30 -9.73 -19.62
CA HIS A 331 22.55 -9.79 -18.88
C HIS A 331 22.58 -11.00 -17.94
N ARG A 332 21.53 -11.20 -17.16
CA ARG A 332 21.42 -12.36 -16.29
C ARG A 332 21.58 -13.70 -17.01
N ARG A 333 21.08 -13.80 -18.24
CA ARG A 333 21.23 -15.02 -19.04
C ARG A 333 22.60 -15.15 -19.68
N LEU A 334 23.19 -14.04 -20.09
CA LEU A 334 24.58 -14.01 -20.60
C LEU A 334 25.56 -14.39 -19.49
N ASP A 335 25.40 -13.87 -18.26
CA ASP A 335 26.21 -14.24 -17.10
C ASP A 335 26.14 -15.74 -16.82
N GLN A 336 24.93 -16.31 -16.87
CA GLN A 336 24.77 -17.76 -16.70
C GLN A 336 25.44 -18.56 -17.80
N SER A 337 25.37 -18.09 -19.05
CA SER A 337 26.03 -18.73 -20.18
C SER A 337 27.55 -18.66 -20.06
N LEU A 338 28.09 -17.50 -19.65
CA LEU A 338 29.52 -17.32 -19.36
C LEU A 338 29.98 -18.23 -18.22
N LYS A 339 29.22 -18.29 -17.13
CA LYS A 339 29.56 -19.14 -15.98
C LYS A 339 29.59 -20.62 -16.36
N VAL A 340 28.59 -21.13 -17.08
CA VAL A 340 28.56 -22.51 -17.55
C VAL A 340 29.74 -22.78 -18.50
N THR A 341 30.06 -21.85 -19.40
CA THR A 341 31.18 -22.01 -20.31
C THR A 341 32.51 -22.02 -19.58
N ALA A 342 32.67 -21.21 -18.52
CA ALA A 342 33.86 -21.21 -17.67
C ALA A 342 34.00 -22.53 -16.88
N GLU A 343 32.93 -23.03 -16.28
CA GLU A 343 32.89 -24.29 -15.55
C GLU A 343 33.30 -25.48 -16.48
N ILE A 344 32.81 -25.48 -17.72
CA ILE A 344 33.18 -26.51 -18.71
C ILE A 344 34.68 -26.35 -19.09
N LEU A 345 35.16 -25.14 -19.28
CA LEU A 345 36.56 -24.89 -19.63
C LEU A 345 37.52 -25.33 -18.51
N GLU A 346 37.16 -25.06 -17.24
CA GLU A 346 37.93 -25.50 -16.08
C GLU A 346 37.95 -27.05 -15.94
N ALA A 347 36.83 -27.71 -16.23
CA ALA A 347 36.73 -29.17 -16.20
C ALA A 347 37.45 -29.86 -17.36
N THR A 348 37.76 -29.14 -18.44
CA THR A 348 38.42 -29.67 -19.62
C THR A 348 39.93 -29.60 -19.43
N THR A 349 40.59 -30.76 -19.27
CA THR A 349 42.06 -30.87 -19.07
C THR A 349 42.81 -30.27 -20.24
N ASP A 350 43.92 -29.60 -19.92
CA ASP A 350 44.79 -28.93 -20.91
C ASP A 350 45.76 -29.97 -21.52
N ASN A 351 45.32 -30.66 -22.57
CA ASN A 351 46.06 -31.61 -23.33
C ASN A 351 45.85 -31.43 -24.83
N GLU A 352 46.69 -32.04 -25.67
CA GLU A 352 46.60 -31.88 -27.13
C GLU A 352 45.23 -32.35 -27.72
N GLU A 353 44.59 -33.38 -27.14
CA GLU A 353 43.28 -33.86 -27.56
C GLU A 353 42.15 -32.86 -27.31
N ASN A 354 42.24 -32.08 -26.23
CA ASN A 354 41.23 -31.13 -25.82
C ASN A 354 41.49 -29.69 -26.31
N LYS A 355 42.62 -29.44 -26.94
CA LYS A 355 43.04 -28.10 -27.38
C LYS A 355 42.00 -27.40 -28.25
N SER A 356 41.47 -28.09 -29.26
CA SER A 356 40.43 -27.54 -30.14
C SER A 356 39.13 -27.21 -29.38
N THR A 357 38.74 -28.04 -28.41
CA THR A 357 37.55 -27.81 -27.57
C THR A 357 37.75 -26.61 -26.68
N ARG A 358 38.94 -26.45 -26.06
CA ARG A 358 39.26 -25.29 -25.23
C ARG A 358 39.28 -23.99 -26.04
N ASP A 359 39.85 -23.99 -27.24
CA ASP A 359 39.86 -22.84 -28.14
C ASP A 359 38.42 -22.39 -28.53
N ILE A 360 37.55 -23.37 -28.80
CA ILE A 360 36.12 -23.08 -29.06
C ILE A 360 35.46 -22.43 -27.85
N LEU A 361 35.67 -22.94 -26.64
CA LEU A 361 35.11 -22.40 -25.43
C LEU A 361 35.62 -20.99 -25.12
N ILE A 362 36.91 -20.76 -25.28
CA ILE A 362 37.53 -19.44 -25.12
C ILE A 362 36.96 -18.43 -26.13
N ASN A 363 36.82 -18.82 -27.38
CA ASN A 363 36.20 -17.97 -28.40
C ASN A 363 34.73 -17.68 -28.08
N LYS A 364 34.00 -18.67 -27.57
CA LYS A 364 32.61 -18.51 -27.15
C LYS A 364 32.49 -17.51 -25.97
N GLN A 365 33.41 -17.55 -24.98
CA GLN A 365 33.45 -16.53 -23.91
C GLN A 365 33.70 -15.12 -24.46
N LYS A 366 34.67 -14.94 -25.36
CA LYS A 366 34.94 -13.66 -26.00
C LYS A 366 33.72 -13.13 -26.78
N GLN A 367 32.98 -14.01 -27.44
CA GLN A 367 31.77 -13.62 -28.15
C GLN A 367 30.67 -13.17 -27.18
N PHE A 368 30.46 -13.88 -26.06
CA PHE A 368 29.51 -13.44 -25.05
C PHE A 368 29.81 -12.05 -24.52
N LEU A 369 31.05 -11.73 -24.21
CA LEU A 369 31.46 -10.40 -23.77
C LEU A 369 31.14 -9.32 -24.81
N LYS A 370 31.40 -9.59 -26.11
CA LYS A 370 31.04 -8.68 -27.19
C LYS A 370 29.52 -8.42 -27.29
N TYR A 371 28.71 -9.39 -26.88
CA TYR A 371 27.25 -9.26 -26.95
C TYR A 371 26.65 -8.44 -25.84
N TYR A 372 27.33 -8.21 -24.72
CA TYR A 372 26.90 -7.21 -23.73
C TYR A 372 26.77 -5.86 -24.38
N ASP A 373 27.80 -5.37 -25.05
CA ASP A 373 27.81 -4.06 -25.71
C ASP A 373 26.69 -3.96 -26.78
N LYS A 374 26.46 -5.05 -27.53
CA LYS A 374 25.38 -5.09 -28.53
C LYS A 374 24.00 -5.01 -27.85
N CYS A 375 23.78 -5.72 -26.77
CA CYS A 375 22.51 -5.76 -26.05
C CYS A 375 22.23 -4.46 -25.31
N ASP A 376 23.26 -3.73 -24.88
CA ASP A 376 23.13 -2.41 -24.26
C ASP A 376 22.90 -1.29 -25.28
N SER A 377 23.07 -1.57 -26.59
CA SER A 377 22.80 -0.58 -27.61
C SER A 377 21.29 -0.27 -27.70
N CYS A 378 20.91 1.00 -27.64
CA CYS A 378 19.52 1.46 -27.72
C CYS A 378 18.76 0.90 -28.94
N GLY A 379 19.44 0.77 -30.08
CA GLY A 379 18.82 0.27 -31.31
C GLY A 379 18.40 -1.19 -31.22
N PHE A 380 19.29 -2.04 -30.71
CA PHE A 380 19.01 -3.49 -30.60
C PHE A 380 17.97 -3.78 -29.50
N THR A 381 18.08 -3.10 -28.35
CA THR A 381 17.10 -3.25 -27.26
C THR A 381 15.71 -2.75 -27.67
N SER A 382 15.63 -1.65 -28.45
CA SER A 382 14.37 -1.17 -28.99
C SER A 382 13.72 -2.19 -29.94
N GLN A 383 14.50 -2.85 -30.80
CA GLN A 383 13.99 -3.91 -31.66
C GLN A 383 13.46 -5.12 -30.84
N ILE A 384 14.20 -5.54 -29.80
CA ILE A 384 13.75 -6.60 -28.90
C ILE A 384 12.42 -6.21 -28.23
N THR A 385 12.33 -4.97 -27.71
CA THR A 385 11.13 -4.46 -27.05
C THR A 385 9.94 -4.42 -28.02
N THR A 386 10.16 -4.05 -29.28
CA THR A 386 9.12 -4.08 -30.33
C THR A 386 8.60 -5.51 -30.57
N HIS A 387 9.48 -6.50 -30.63
CA HIS A 387 9.02 -7.90 -30.74
C HIS A 387 8.29 -8.37 -29.49
N LEU A 388 8.76 -7.96 -28.31
CA LEU A 388 8.09 -8.30 -27.04
C LEU A 388 6.70 -7.68 -26.92
N SER A 389 6.43 -6.50 -27.51
CA SER A 389 5.09 -5.90 -27.46
C SER A 389 4.03 -6.80 -28.11
N HIS A 390 4.38 -7.52 -29.19
CA HIS A 390 3.49 -8.49 -29.81
C HIS A 390 3.35 -9.79 -28.99
N LEU A 391 4.42 -10.23 -28.34
CA LEU A 391 4.43 -11.48 -27.56
C LEU A 391 3.77 -11.33 -26.18
N LEU A 392 3.77 -10.11 -25.62
CA LEU A 392 3.28 -9.80 -24.26
C LEU A 392 1.97 -8.98 -24.31
N MET A 393 1.28 -8.95 -25.46
CA MET A 393 0.01 -8.23 -25.60
C MET A 393 -1.11 -8.94 -24.82
N ASP A 394 -1.81 -8.17 -24.00
CA ASP A 394 -3.06 -8.56 -23.32
C ASP A 394 -3.98 -7.34 -23.28
N ASP A 395 -4.91 -7.25 -24.22
CA ASP A 395 -5.82 -6.10 -24.36
C ASP A 395 -6.79 -5.95 -23.19
N GLU A 396 -7.04 -7.04 -22.44
CA GLU A 396 -7.93 -7.05 -21.28
C GLU A 396 -7.19 -6.71 -19.96
N PHE A 397 -5.88 -6.55 -20.00
CA PHE A 397 -5.07 -6.40 -18.79
C PHE A 397 -5.49 -5.21 -17.93
N ILE A 398 -5.76 -4.06 -18.56
CA ILE A 398 -6.14 -2.83 -17.84
C ILE A 398 -7.47 -2.99 -17.06
N ASN A 399 -8.37 -3.85 -17.55
CA ASN A 399 -9.65 -4.12 -16.91
C ASN A 399 -9.50 -5.05 -15.69
N LYS A 400 -8.39 -5.81 -15.63
CA LYS A 400 -8.07 -6.72 -14.52
C LYS A 400 -7.33 -6.00 -13.38
N LEU A 401 -6.75 -4.82 -13.63
CA LEU A 401 -6.02 -4.04 -12.62
C LEU A 401 -6.97 -3.48 -11.57
N ASP A 402 -6.63 -3.66 -10.30
CA ASP A 402 -7.41 -3.23 -9.12
C ASP A 402 -8.87 -3.73 -9.14
N ALA A 403 -9.16 -4.81 -9.84
CA ALA A 403 -10.53 -5.30 -10.05
C ALA A 403 -11.17 -5.89 -8.79
N ASN A 404 -10.39 -6.31 -7.80
CA ASN A 404 -10.94 -6.78 -6.53
C ASN A 404 -11.37 -5.60 -5.65
N ILE A 405 -12.65 -5.21 -5.81
CA ILE A 405 -13.22 -4.06 -5.10
C ILE A 405 -13.44 -4.31 -3.60
N ASN A 406 -13.43 -5.57 -3.15
CA ASN A 406 -13.70 -5.92 -1.75
C ASN A 406 -12.44 -5.86 -0.86
N THR A 407 -11.30 -5.45 -1.41
CA THR A 407 -10.04 -5.41 -0.66
C THR A 407 -9.43 -4.01 -0.63
N ILE A 408 -8.75 -3.71 0.48
CA ILE A 408 -7.88 -2.55 0.62
C ILE A 408 -6.44 -3.06 0.74
N ALA A 409 -5.58 -2.56 -0.13
CA ALA A 409 -4.17 -2.93 -0.12
C ALA A 409 -3.37 -1.99 0.80
N TYR A 410 -2.64 -2.57 1.75
CA TYR A 410 -1.64 -1.94 2.59
C TYR A 410 -0.24 -2.25 2.05
N GLU A 411 0.78 -1.58 2.54
CA GLU A 411 2.17 -1.83 2.13
C GLU A 411 2.59 -3.29 2.36
N ASP A 412 2.10 -3.94 3.41
CA ASP A 412 2.46 -5.28 3.86
C ASP A 412 1.41 -6.37 3.56
N GLY A 413 0.27 -6.03 2.93
CA GLY A 413 -0.76 -7.04 2.61
C GLY A 413 -2.12 -6.47 2.20
N LEU A 414 -3.13 -7.30 2.26
CA LEU A 414 -4.50 -7.01 1.85
C LEU A 414 -5.47 -7.18 3.01
N LEU A 415 -6.32 -6.21 3.25
CA LEU A 415 -7.49 -6.35 4.13
C LEU A 415 -8.72 -6.68 3.27
N ASP A 416 -9.31 -7.84 3.50
CA ASP A 416 -10.60 -8.21 2.94
C ASP A 416 -11.72 -7.56 3.77
N LEU A 417 -12.49 -6.68 3.15
CA LEU A 417 -13.56 -5.92 3.82
C LEU A 417 -14.78 -6.78 4.17
N LYS A 418 -15.01 -7.89 3.45
CA LYS A 418 -16.14 -8.79 3.72
C LYS A 418 -15.92 -9.64 4.96
N THR A 419 -14.70 -10.01 5.24
CA THR A 419 -14.35 -10.89 6.36
C THR A 419 -13.56 -10.18 7.46
N MET A 420 -13.10 -8.96 7.22
CA MET A 420 -12.14 -8.22 8.07
C MET A 420 -10.86 -9.01 8.36
N THR A 421 -10.48 -9.89 7.43
CA THR A 421 -9.27 -10.71 7.52
C THR A 421 -8.13 -10.03 6.79
N PHE A 422 -7.00 -9.88 7.47
CA PHE A 422 -5.78 -9.37 6.85
C PHE A 422 -4.93 -10.51 6.30
N ILE A 423 -4.61 -10.43 5.00
CA ILE A 423 -3.76 -11.39 4.28
C ILE A 423 -2.40 -10.75 4.09
N ARG A 424 -1.39 -11.24 4.82
CA ARG A 424 -0.04 -10.67 4.75
C ARG A 424 0.65 -11.00 3.42
N GLY A 425 1.36 -10.02 2.90
CA GLY A 425 2.12 -10.10 1.66
C GLY A 425 1.31 -9.76 0.41
N ILE A 426 1.88 -8.90 -0.44
CA ILE A 426 1.33 -8.55 -1.74
C ILE A 426 1.87 -9.54 -2.77
N LYS A 427 0.99 -10.00 -3.65
CA LYS A 427 1.34 -10.85 -4.77
C LYS A 427 0.97 -10.16 -6.07
N ARG A 428 1.80 -10.32 -7.10
CA ARG A 428 1.53 -9.73 -8.42
C ARG A 428 0.22 -10.21 -9.06
N GLU A 429 -0.22 -11.43 -8.72
CA GLU A 429 -1.47 -12.02 -9.20
C GLU A 429 -2.70 -11.25 -8.69
N TYR A 430 -2.54 -10.42 -7.68
CA TYR A 430 -3.59 -9.53 -7.22
C TYR A 430 -3.81 -8.33 -8.16
N LEU A 431 -2.92 -8.13 -9.12
CA LEU A 431 -2.97 -7.10 -10.16
C LEU A 431 -3.22 -5.69 -9.59
N LEU A 432 -2.51 -5.37 -8.51
CA LEU A 432 -2.65 -4.09 -7.83
C LEU A 432 -1.75 -3.03 -8.44
N THR A 433 -2.26 -1.81 -8.52
CA THR A 433 -1.47 -0.63 -8.92
C THR A 433 -1.17 0.31 -7.75
N LYS A 434 -1.79 0.08 -6.59
CA LYS A 434 -1.72 0.99 -5.45
C LYS A 434 -1.88 0.28 -4.12
N THR A 435 -1.29 0.90 -3.08
CA THR A 435 -1.44 0.49 -1.67
C THR A 435 -1.60 1.73 -0.80
N LEU A 436 -2.02 1.54 0.43
CA LEU A 436 -1.81 2.54 1.48
C LEU A 436 -0.30 2.63 1.77
N PRO A 437 0.25 3.82 2.04
CA PRO A 437 1.70 4.02 2.20
C PRO A 437 2.20 3.67 3.62
N PHE A 438 1.61 2.68 4.26
CA PHE A 438 1.98 2.18 5.59
C PHE A 438 1.46 0.74 5.79
N PRO A 439 2.08 -0.04 6.71
CA PRO A 439 1.63 -1.38 7.04
C PRO A 439 0.29 -1.39 7.77
N PHE A 440 -0.37 -2.55 7.78
CA PHE A 440 -1.61 -2.75 8.53
C PHE A 440 -1.32 -2.89 10.02
N GLU A 441 -1.99 -2.04 10.81
CA GLU A 441 -2.01 -2.14 12.27
C GLU A 441 -3.46 -2.16 12.74
N LYS A 442 -3.79 -3.15 13.58
CA LYS A 442 -5.11 -3.20 14.20
C LYS A 442 -5.13 -2.25 15.39
N PRO A 443 -5.95 -1.18 15.35
CA PRO A 443 -5.98 -0.19 16.41
C PRO A 443 -6.57 -0.74 17.71
N SER A 444 -6.28 -0.08 18.83
CA SER A 444 -6.91 -0.35 20.11
C SER A 444 -8.39 0.07 20.11
N GLN A 445 -9.18 -0.51 21.03
CA GLN A 445 -10.58 -0.09 21.18
C GLN A 445 -10.70 1.34 21.71
N GLU A 446 -9.73 1.79 22.49
CA GLU A 446 -9.65 3.16 23.02
C GLU A 446 -9.45 4.17 21.88
N ASP A 447 -8.55 3.87 20.95
CA ASP A 447 -8.32 4.75 19.78
C ASP A 447 -9.55 4.82 18.87
N ILE A 448 -10.22 3.67 18.66
CA ILE A 448 -11.48 3.62 17.89
C ILE A 448 -12.54 4.47 18.58
N GLN A 449 -12.66 4.35 19.90
CA GLN A 449 -13.65 5.13 20.67
C GLN A 449 -13.35 6.62 20.61
N TYR A 450 -12.08 7.02 20.74
CA TYR A 450 -11.68 8.41 20.58
C TYR A 450 -12.14 9.01 19.23
N VAL A 451 -11.87 8.29 18.12
CA VAL A 451 -12.30 8.75 16.80
C VAL A 451 -13.83 8.81 16.70
N ARG A 452 -14.52 7.81 17.27
CA ARG A 452 -15.97 7.77 17.30
C ARG A 452 -16.56 8.97 18.07
N ASP A 453 -15.95 9.37 19.19
CA ASP A 453 -16.36 10.51 19.99
C ASP A 453 -16.15 11.83 19.24
N VAL A 454 -15.04 11.95 18.51
CA VAL A 454 -14.81 13.10 17.61
C VAL A 454 -15.91 13.17 16.54
N MET A 455 -16.21 12.07 15.88
CA MET A 455 -17.24 12.02 14.84
C MET A 455 -18.64 12.25 15.41
N PHE A 456 -18.90 11.80 16.64
CA PHE A 456 -20.15 12.06 17.35
C PHE A 456 -20.40 13.56 17.57
N LYS A 457 -19.39 14.31 17.99
CA LYS A 457 -19.48 15.77 18.10
C LYS A 457 -19.73 16.42 16.73
N ILE A 458 -19.07 15.97 15.67
CA ILE A 458 -19.24 16.47 14.30
C ILE A 458 -20.67 16.21 13.78
N THR A 459 -21.28 15.09 14.15
CA THR A 459 -22.61 14.69 13.73
C THR A 459 -23.71 15.12 14.72
N ASN A 460 -23.60 16.35 15.21
CA ASN A 460 -24.62 17.01 16.04
C ASN A 460 -24.90 16.29 17.37
N CYS A 461 -23.95 15.54 17.91
CA CYS A 461 -24.14 14.70 19.10
C CYS A 461 -25.35 13.76 19.02
N ASN A 462 -25.74 13.41 17.82
CA ASN A 462 -26.87 12.52 17.55
C ASN A 462 -26.36 11.13 17.12
N LYS A 463 -26.80 10.09 17.85
CA LYS A 463 -26.36 8.70 17.57
C LYS A 463 -26.82 8.18 16.22
N GLU A 464 -28.03 8.55 15.80
CA GLU A 464 -28.57 8.10 14.50
C GLU A 464 -27.83 8.79 13.35
N HIS A 465 -27.50 10.08 13.47
CA HIS A 465 -26.69 10.81 12.50
C HIS A 465 -25.28 10.22 12.41
N LEU A 466 -24.65 9.92 13.55
CA LEU A 466 -23.33 9.27 13.57
C LEU A 466 -23.38 7.90 12.88
N GLU A 467 -24.33 7.05 13.22
CA GLU A 467 -24.46 5.71 12.64
C GLU A 467 -24.69 5.79 11.11
N TYR A 468 -25.58 6.68 10.68
CA TYR A 468 -25.81 6.90 9.25
C TYR A 468 -24.56 7.41 8.53
N TYR A 469 -23.86 8.41 9.11
CA TYR A 469 -22.67 8.97 8.52
C TYR A 469 -21.54 7.92 8.40
N LEU A 470 -21.34 7.10 9.44
CA LEU A 470 -20.39 5.99 9.42
C LEU A 470 -20.77 4.91 8.39
N GLN A 471 -22.05 4.58 8.24
CA GLN A 471 -22.53 3.63 7.23
C GLN A 471 -22.28 4.16 5.82
N VAL A 472 -22.56 5.42 5.56
CA VAL A 472 -22.35 6.07 4.26
C VAL A 472 -20.85 6.13 3.90
N LEU A 473 -20.02 6.56 4.84
CA LEU A 473 -18.55 6.58 4.63
C LEU A 473 -17.98 5.16 4.48
N GLY A 474 -18.43 4.21 5.30
CA GLY A 474 -18.01 2.81 5.19
C GLY A 474 -18.40 2.18 3.85
N HIS A 475 -19.65 2.36 3.42
CA HIS A 475 -20.11 1.92 2.11
C HIS A 475 -19.25 2.44 0.97
N SER A 476 -18.75 3.67 1.07
CA SER A 476 -17.87 4.26 0.04
C SER A 476 -16.64 3.39 -0.24
N PHE A 477 -16.11 2.69 0.76
CA PHE A 477 -14.92 1.86 0.61
C PHE A 477 -15.20 0.47 0.03
N THR A 478 -16.45 0.02 -0.03
CA THR A 478 -16.81 -1.28 -0.65
C THR A 478 -16.56 -1.30 -2.16
N GLY A 479 -16.56 -0.13 -2.82
CA GLY A 479 -16.49 -0.03 -4.28
C GLY A 479 -17.81 -0.38 -4.99
N GLU A 480 -18.86 -0.71 -4.25
CA GLU A 480 -20.19 -1.07 -4.76
C GLU A 480 -21.08 0.18 -4.91
N ALA A 481 -20.54 1.23 -5.55
CA ALA A 481 -21.21 2.53 -5.69
C ALA A 481 -22.60 2.46 -6.31
N HIS A 482 -22.84 1.47 -7.16
CA HIS A 482 -24.10 1.29 -7.89
C HIS A 482 -25.28 0.79 -7.03
N LEU A 483 -25.00 0.20 -5.86
CA LEU A 483 -26.06 -0.35 -4.99
C LEU A 483 -26.84 0.76 -4.28
N GLU A 484 -26.15 1.77 -3.77
CA GLU A 484 -26.75 2.94 -3.15
C GLU A 484 -26.71 4.11 -4.13
N LYS A 485 -27.76 4.29 -4.92
CA LYS A 485 -27.84 5.34 -5.94
C LYS A 485 -27.99 6.72 -5.31
N ALA A 486 -26.94 7.19 -4.66
CA ALA A 486 -26.95 8.42 -3.89
C ALA A 486 -25.73 9.27 -4.11
N MET A 487 -25.91 10.59 -4.02
CA MET A 487 -24.91 11.61 -3.89
C MET A 487 -25.16 12.37 -2.58
N TYR A 488 -24.13 12.55 -1.79
CA TYR A 488 -24.23 13.06 -0.43
C TYR A 488 -23.81 14.53 -0.35
N PHE A 489 -24.70 15.35 0.16
CA PHE A 489 -24.45 16.77 0.42
C PHE A 489 -24.28 17.01 1.91
N CYS A 490 -23.06 17.31 2.31
CA CYS A 490 -22.71 17.63 3.68
C CYS A 490 -22.83 19.14 3.89
N ILE A 491 -23.96 19.59 4.36
CA ILE A 491 -24.28 21.02 4.54
C ILE A 491 -24.14 21.40 6.00
N GLY A 492 -23.54 22.56 6.28
CA GLY A 492 -23.39 23.07 7.63
C GLY A 492 -23.49 24.59 7.63
N ILE A 493 -24.31 25.14 8.52
CA ILE A 493 -24.49 26.60 8.66
C ILE A 493 -23.23 27.19 9.26
N GLY A 494 -22.58 28.11 8.57
CA GLY A 494 -21.32 28.72 8.97
C GLY A 494 -20.09 27.86 8.70
N GLY A 495 -18.94 28.27 9.26
CA GLY A 495 -17.69 27.53 9.23
C GLY A 495 -17.45 26.68 10.49
N ASP A 496 -16.31 26.04 10.57
CA ASP A 496 -15.80 25.29 11.76
C ASP A 496 -16.74 24.19 12.28
N ASN A 497 -17.47 23.49 11.38
CA ASN A 497 -18.35 22.36 11.73
C ASN A 497 -17.64 21.00 11.80
N GLY A 498 -16.37 20.94 11.43
CA GLY A 498 -15.60 19.69 11.39
C GLY A 498 -15.85 18.80 10.16
N LYS A 499 -16.80 19.12 9.27
CA LYS A 499 -17.11 18.28 8.08
C LYS A 499 -15.90 18.07 7.17
N THR A 500 -15.18 19.13 6.80
CA THR A 500 -14.02 19.07 5.92
C THR A 500 -12.85 18.30 6.55
N LEU A 501 -12.70 18.38 7.87
CA LEU A 501 -11.63 17.75 8.63
C LEU A 501 -11.52 16.23 8.36
N ILE A 502 -12.64 15.52 8.36
CA ILE A 502 -12.67 14.07 8.14
C ILE A 502 -12.27 13.73 6.70
N PHE A 503 -12.77 14.47 5.71
CA PHE A 503 -12.44 14.24 4.29
C PHE A 503 -10.97 14.56 3.98
N ASP A 504 -10.44 15.65 4.54
CA ASP A 504 -9.03 16.02 4.38
C ASP A 504 -8.10 15.02 5.09
N ALA A 505 -8.47 14.52 6.28
CA ALA A 505 -7.74 13.46 6.96
C ALA A 505 -7.74 12.18 6.12
N LEU A 506 -8.89 11.75 5.59
CA LEU A 506 -8.98 10.60 4.71
C LEU A 506 -8.17 10.77 3.41
N LEU A 507 -8.15 11.96 2.83
CA LEU A 507 -7.32 12.25 1.66
C LEU A 507 -5.83 12.10 1.94
N GLN A 508 -5.37 12.56 3.11
CA GLN A 508 -3.97 12.45 3.52
C GLN A 508 -3.58 11.00 3.87
N ILE A 509 -4.44 10.27 4.58
CA ILE A 509 -4.19 8.87 4.99
C ILE A 509 -4.29 7.93 3.79
N MET A 510 -5.27 8.14 2.91
CA MET A 510 -5.63 7.22 1.82
C MET A 510 -5.59 7.89 0.43
N PRO A 511 -4.48 8.55 0.03
CA PRO A 511 -4.43 9.34 -1.23
C PRO A 511 -4.71 8.50 -2.48
N ASN A 512 -4.47 7.19 -2.41
CA ASN A 512 -4.72 6.25 -3.50
C ASN A 512 -6.19 5.82 -3.61
N TYR A 513 -7.01 6.01 -2.56
CA TYR A 513 -8.42 5.61 -2.51
C TYR A 513 -9.38 6.81 -2.41
N VAL A 514 -8.90 7.96 -1.93
CA VAL A 514 -9.68 9.19 -1.78
C VAL A 514 -9.20 10.23 -2.78
N TYR A 515 -10.08 11.07 -3.29
CA TYR A 515 -9.72 12.13 -4.23
C TYR A 515 -10.60 13.37 -4.04
N LYS A 516 -9.96 14.54 -3.99
CA LYS A 516 -10.63 15.84 -4.00
C LYS A 516 -10.73 16.33 -5.43
N ILE A 517 -11.94 16.39 -5.97
CA ILE A 517 -12.18 16.81 -7.35
C ILE A 517 -12.47 18.32 -7.42
N GLU A 518 -12.09 18.95 -8.52
CA GLU A 518 -12.35 20.36 -8.73
C GLU A 518 -13.85 20.62 -8.97
N ARG A 519 -14.41 21.64 -8.31
CA ARG A 519 -15.82 22.06 -8.43
C ARG A 519 -16.29 22.30 -9.86
N LYS A 520 -15.40 22.81 -10.73
CA LYS A 520 -15.70 23.08 -12.15
C LYS A 520 -16.02 21.83 -12.96
N THR A 521 -15.62 20.65 -12.48
CA THR A 521 -15.86 19.38 -13.19
C THR A 521 -17.34 19.12 -13.45
N PHE A 522 -18.21 19.61 -12.58
CA PHE A 522 -19.64 19.41 -12.68
C PHE A 522 -20.40 20.58 -13.32
N GLU A 523 -19.70 21.63 -13.78
CA GLU A 523 -20.34 22.73 -14.49
C GLU A 523 -20.80 22.30 -15.87
N ASP A 524 -22.02 22.69 -16.24
CA ASP A 524 -22.57 22.44 -17.59
C ASP A 524 -21.70 23.09 -18.67
N GLY A 525 -21.42 22.36 -19.76
CA GLY A 525 -20.57 22.85 -20.86
C GLY A 525 -19.07 22.90 -20.54
N PHE A 526 -18.58 22.37 -19.41
CA PHE A 526 -17.15 22.32 -19.09
C PHE A 526 -16.44 21.22 -19.88
N SER A 527 -15.81 21.57 -21.01
CA SER A 527 -15.18 20.64 -21.96
C SER A 527 -13.98 19.85 -21.40
N LYS A 528 -13.40 20.29 -20.26
CA LYS A 528 -12.26 19.61 -19.61
C LYS A 528 -12.66 18.70 -18.45
N SER A 529 -13.96 18.53 -18.18
CA SER A 529 -14.47 17.74 -17.06
C SER A 529 -13.94 16.30 -17.08
N HIS A 530 -13.89 15.68 -18.26
CA HIS A 530 -13.43 14.31 -18.42
C HIS A 530 -11.98 14.07 -17.98
N LYS A 531 -11.07 15.05 -18.12
CA LYS A 531 -9.67 14.92 -17.65
C LYS A 531 -9.57 14.81 -16.12
N HIS A 532 -10.47 15.48 -15.39
CA HIS A 532 -10.51 15.40 -13.94
C HIS A 532 -11.07 14.06 -13.50
N LEU A 533 -12.05 13.53 -14.23
CA LEU A 533 -12.65 12.23 -13.96
C LEU A 533 -11.69 11.05 -14.18
N THR A 534 -10.72 11.15 -15.09
CA THR A 534 -9.68 10.11 -15.27
C THR A 534 -8.92 9.82 -13.97
N LYS A 535 -8.71 10.84 -13.12
CA LYS A 535 -8.03 10.67 -11.83
C LYS A 535 -8.87 9.93 -10.79
N THR A 536 -10.15 9.72 -11.04
CA THR A 536 -11.05 8.98 -10.13
C THR A 536 -11.01 7.48 -10.35
N ARG A 537 -10.29 6.98 -11.36
CA ARG A 537 -10.15 5.54 -11.62
C ARG A 537 -9.66 4.81 -10.37
N GLY A 538 -10.44 3.82 -9.92
CA GLY A 538 -10.15 3.00 -8.75
C GLY A 538 -10.25 3.74 -7.40
N LYS A 539 -10.71 4.98 -7.35
CA LYS A 539 -11.04 5.67 -6.10
C LYS A 539 -12.28 5.07 -5.47
N ARG A 540 -12.43 5.24 -4.17
CA ARG A 540 -13.56 4.76 -3.36
C ARG A 540 -14.43 5.90 -2.83
N LEU A 541 -13.79 7.02 -2.55
CA LEU A 541 -14.44 8.23 -2.06
C LEU A 541 -13.92 9.43 -2.85
N VAL A 542 -14.84 10.20 -3.41
CA VAL A 542 -14.53 11.46 -4.12
C VAL A 542 -15.32 12.57 -3.48
N PHE A 543 -14.67 13.68 -3.16
CA PHE A 543 -15.35 14.84 -2.60
C PHE A 543 -14.94 16.13 -3.28
N LEU A 544 -15.79 17.11 -3.17
CA LEU A 544 -15.54 18.50 -3.58
C LEU A 544 -16.04 19.47 -2.52
N GLU A 545 -15.39 20.60 -2.44
CA GLU A 545 -15.84 21.72 -1.62
C GLU A 545 -16.62 22.69 -2.49
N GLU A 546 -17.86 22.92 -2.11
CA GLU A 546 -18.82 23.82 -2.72
C GLU A 546 -19.06 23.60 -4.22
N LEU A 547 -20.31 23.42 -4.60
CA LEU A 547 -20.69 23.51 -6.01
C LEU A 547 -20.55 24.97 -6.48
N SER A 548 -20.18 25.12 -7.72
CA SER A 548 -20.20 26.42 -8.38
C SER A 548 -21.64 26.94 -8.49
N SER A 549 -21.79 28.27 -8.45
CA SER A 549 -23.09 28.93 -8.68
C SER A 549 -23.61 28.80 -10.13
N LYS A 550 -22.80 28.27 -11.05
CA LYS A 550 -23.18 27.99 -12.43
C LYS A 550 -24.07 26.75 -12.50
N LYS A 551 -24.80 26.65 -13.62
CA LYS A 551 -25.62 25.50 -13.94
C LYS A 551 -24.77 24.23 -13.90
N GLN A 552 -25.26 23.19 -13.23
CA GLN A 552 -24.57 21.90 -13.07
C GLN A 552 -24.98 20.91 -14.15
N ASN A 553 -24.07 20.03 -14.53
CA ASN A 553 -24.35 18.92 -15.44
C ASN A 553 -25.08 17.79 -14.68
N ILE A 554 -26.39 17.88 -14.68
CA ILE A 554 -27.25 16.96 -13.95
C ILE A 554 -27.13 15.50 -14.44
N GLU A 555 -26.93 15.27 -15.73
CA GLU A 555 -26.78 13.92 -16.27
C GLU A 555 -25.51 13.26 -15.75
N MET A 556 -24.39 13.95 -15.75
CA MET A 556 -23.13 13.44 -15.19
C MET A 556 -23.28 13.13 -13.69
N ILE A 557 -23.94 14.00 -12.95
CA ILE A 557 -24.21 13.81 -11.52
C ILE A 557 -25.02 12.52 -11.30
N LYS A 558 -26.07 12.29 -12.10
CA LYS A 558 -26.89 11.08 -12.03
C LYS A 558 -26.10 9.82 -12.39
N ASP A 559 -25.29 9.87 -13.45
CA ASP A 559 -24.51 8.72 -13.90
C ASP A 559 -23.45 8.32 -12.85
N ILE A 560 -22.81 9.27 -12.20
CA ILE A 560 -21.89 9.02 -11.09
C ILE A 560 -22.63 8.42 -9.87
N ALA A 561 -23.79 9.00 -9.50
CA ALA A 561 -24.57 8.48 -8.40
C ALA A 561 -25.05 7.04 -8.63
N ASP A 562 -25.34 6.69 -9.88
CA ASP A 562 -25.74 5.33 -10.30
C ASP A 562 -24.55 4.37 -10.41
N GLY A 563 -23.31 4.83 -10.29
CA GLY A 563 -22.11 4.00 -10.47
C GLY A 563 -21.89 3.57 -11.92
N LYS A 564 -22.38 4.33 -12.91
CA LYS A 564 -22.18 4.01 -14.31
C LYS A 564 -20.77 4.31 -14.78
N THR A 565 -20.29 3.51 -15.72
CA THR A 565 -19.01 3.78 -16.39
C THR A 565 -19.07 5.10 -17.14
N ILE A 566 -18.07 5.94 -16.96
CA ILE A 566 -17.92 7.22 -17.66
C ILE A 566 -16.96 7.03 -18.83
N THR A 567 -17.39 7.38 -20.04
CA THR A 567 -16.54 7.37 -21.22
C THR A 567 -15.81 8.70 -21.33
N ASN A 568 -14.48 8.67 -21.46
CA ASN A 568 -13.63 9.83 -21.61
C ASN A 568 -12.95 9.80 -23.00
N GLU A 569 -13.10 10.86 -23.77
CA GLU A 569 -12.37 11.07 -25.00
C GLU A 569 -10.94 11.58 -24.70
N VAL A 570 -9.94 10.78 -25.02
CA VAL A 570 -8.54 11.16 -24.85
C VAL A 570 -8.05 11.86 -26.13
N MET A 571 -7.58 13.09 -25.99
CA MET A 571 -7.03 13.86 -27.12
C MET A 571 -5.85 13.09 -27.75
N PHE A 572 -5.96 12.70 -29.01
CA PHE A 572 -5.02 11.84 -29.77
C PHE A 572 -4.93 10.37 -29.29
N GLY A 573 -5.93 9.87 -28.54
CA GLY A 573 -5.99 8.49 -28.05
C GLY A 573 -7.31 7.81 -28.36
N THR A 574 -7.43 6.56 -27.89
CA THR A 574 -8.68 5.81 -27.87
C THR A 574 -9.57 6.27 -26.71
N GLU A 575 -10.89 6.10 -26.84
CA GLU A 575 -11.83 6.32 -25.74
C GLU A 575 -11.42 5.51 -24.51
N GLU A 576 -11.44 6.13 -23.34
CA GLU A 576 -11.14 5.48 -22.08
C GLU A 576 -12.40 5.32 -21.25
N ASN A 577 -12.75 4.09 -20.90
CA ASN A 577 -13.86 3.78 -20.02
C ASN A 577 -13.39 3.76 -18.55
N ILE A 578 -14.00 4.60 -17.72
CA ILE A 578 -13.68 4.75 -16.30
C ILE A 578 -14.83 4.16 -15.47
N PRO A 579 -14.66 2.98 -14.86
CA PRO A 579 -15.68 2.43 -13.98
C PRO A 579 -15.76 3.28 -12.70
N VAL A 580 -16.96 3.62 -12.28
CA VAL A 580 -17.23 4.40 -11.07
C VAL A 580 -17.43 3.46 -9.89
N TYR A 581 -16.40 3.38 -9.04
CA TYR A 581 -16.39 2.61 -7.77
C TYR A 581 -16.50 3.48 -6.54
N PHE A 582 -16.61 4.81 -6.71
CA PHE A 582 -16.59 5.77 -5.63
C PHE A 582 -17.99 6.34 -5.32
N LYS A 583 -18.18 6.73 -4.07
CA LYS A 583 -19.26 7.63 -3.67
C LYS A 583 -18.80 9.08 -3.71
N GLN A 584 -19.72 9.95 -4.10
CA GLN A 584 -19.46 11.37 -4.22
C GLN A 584 -20.06 12.13 -3.05
N PHE A 585 -19.24 13.02 -2.46
CA PHE A 585 -19.63 13.94 -1.41
C PHE A 585 -19.42 15.39 -1.87
N VAL A 586 -20.37 16.21 -1.55
CA VAL A 586 -20.32 17.66 -1.76
C VAL A 586 -20.34 18.34 -0.39
N LEU A 587 -19.28 19.06 -0.07
CA LEU A 587 -19.17 19.81 1.19
C LEU A 587 -19.56 21.26 0.93
N GLY A 588 -20.55 21.78 1.62
CA GLY A 588 -21.03 23.15 1.41
C GLY A 588 -21.51 23.83 2.70
N ASN A 589 -21.64 25.13 2.62
CA ASN A 589 -22.23 25.96 3.69
C ASN A 589 -23.60 26.51 3.31
N VAL A 590 -24.00 26.29 2.05
CA VAL A 590 -25.29 26.72 1.49
C VAL A 590 -25.89 25.59 0.65
N ASN A 591 -27.19 25.61 0.47
CA ASN A 591 -27.89 24.67 -0.39
C ASN A 591 -27.39 24.79 -1.85
N PRO A 592 -27.26 23.68 -2.59
CA PRO A 592 -26.77 23.71 -3.95
C PRO A 592 -27.77 24.39 -4.91
N ASN A 593 -27.26 25.19 -5.83
CA ASN A 593 -28.07 25.74 -6.92
C ASN A 593 -28.14 24.71 -8.08
N MET A 594 -29.21 23.92 -8.10
CA MET A 594 -29.39 22.87 -9.11
C MET A 594 -30.88 22.70 -9.43
N GLU A 595 -31.20 22.37 -10.68
CA GLU A 595 -32.57 22.02 -11.05
C GLU A 595 -32.91 20.63 -10.50
N ALA A 596 -33.82 20.56 -9.54
CA ALA A 596 -34.26 19.32 -8.92
C ALA A 596 -35.36 18.66 -9.75
N ASP A 597 -34.99 17.81 -10.72
CA ASP A 597 -35.96 16.89 -11.33
C ASP A 597 -36.17 15.63 -10.47
N GLY A 598 -37.17 14.82 -10.81
CA GLY A 598 -37.45 13.57 -10.08
C GLY A 598 -36.28 12.57 -10.07
N GLY A 599 -35.38 12.66 -11.06
CA GLY A 599 -34.18 11.83 -11.14
C GLY A 599 -33.12 12.29 -10.14
N VAL A 600 -32.96 13.60 -9.93
CA VAL A 600 -32.09 14.16 -8.90
C VAL A 600 -32.65 13.88 -7.51
N ALA A 601 -33.97 14.11 -7.31
CA ALA A 601 -34.62 13.90 -6.01
C ALA A 601 -34.38 12.47 -5.45
N ASN A 602 -34.40 11.47 -6.31
CA ASN A 602 -34.17 10.08 -5.91
C ASN A 602 -32.71 9.82 -5.47
N ARG A 603 -31.74 10.68 -5.84
CA ARG A 603 -30.30 10.46 -5.59
C ARG A 603 -29.69 11.44 -4.59
N PHE A 604 -30.33 12.57 -4.39
CA PHE A 604 -29.88 13.60 -3.46
C PHE A 604 -30.10 13.16 -2.02
N ARG A 605 -29.06 13.29 -1.19
CA ARG A 605 -29.10 13.01 0.25
C ARG A 605 -28.37 14.10 0.99
N GLN A 606 -29.07 14.81 1.85
CA GLN A 606 -28.47 15.86 2.66
C GLN A 606 -28.13 15.35 4.06
N LEU A 607 -26.93 15.68 4.50
CA LEU A 607 -26.45 15.49 5.87
C LEU A 607 -26.16 16.88 6.46
N SER A 608 -26.82 17.19 7.56
CA SER A 608 -26.72 18.49 8.23
C SER A 608 -25.66 18.45 9.34
N PHE A 609 -24.73 19.39 9.33
CA PHE A 609 -23.63 19.54 10.29
C PHE A 609 -23.75 20.87 11.00
N ASN A 610 -24.39 20.87 12.17
CA ASN A 610 -24.72 22.09 12.92
C ASN A 610 -23.78 22.37 14.09
N SER A 611 -22.84 21.47 14.38
CA SER A 611 -21.85 21.65 15.43
C SER A 611 -20.89 22.79 15.10
N ASN A 612 -20.45 23.53 16.12
CA ASN A 612 -19.51 24.63 16.01
C ASN A 612 -18.28 24.42 16.89
N PHE A 613 -17.12 24.37 16.29
CA PHE A 613 -15.82 24.23 16.96
C PHE A 613 -15.13 25.59 17.00
N GLY A 614 -15.64 26.50 17.84
CA GLY A 614 -15.21 27.88 17.91
C GLY A 614 -13.91 28.08 18.69
N LYS A 615 -13.05 29.00 18.21
CA LYS A 615 -11.80 29.39 18.90
C LYS A 615 -12.04 30.04 20.28
N ASN A 616 -13.21 30.60 20.47
CA ASN A 616 -13.57 31.35 21.66
C ASN A 616 -14.40 30.52 22.66
N ASN A 617 -14.75 29.28 22.31
CA ASN A 617 -15.50 28.40 23.19
C ASN A 617 -14.61 27.98 24.37
N LYS A 618 -15.11 28.16 25.59
CA LYS A 618 -14.36 27.89 26.83
C LYS A 618 -14.62 26.52 27.40
N GLU A 619 -15.77 25.94 27.05
CA GLU A 619 -16.23 24.61 27.47
C GLU A 619 -17.04 23.95 26.36
N ASP A 620 -17.16 22.64 26.42
CA ASP A 620 -18.00 21.86 25.51
C ASP A 620 -19.47 21.99 25.96
N ASP A 621 -20.33 22.51 25.08
CA ASP A 621 -21.76 22.62 25.28
C ASP A 621 -22.50 21.72 24.30
N TYR A 622 -22.99 20.61 24.81
CA TYR A 622 -23.68 19.58 24.02
C TYR A 622 -25.12 19.98 23.66
N GLU A 623 -25.76 20.90 24.39
CA GLU A 623 -27.11 21.36 24.10
C GLU A 623 -27.13 22.34 22.91
N ASN A 624 -26.13 23.22 22.88
CA ASN A 624 -25.99 24.21 21.80
C ASN A 624 -24.99 23.77 20.72
N LEU A 625 -24.50 22.54 20.76
CA LEU A 625 -23.53 21.94 19.81
C LEU A 625 -22.28 22.81 19.63
N SER A 626 -21.79 23.40 20.70
CA SER A 626 -20.65 24.30 20.71
C SER A 626 -19.46 23.69 21.45
N PHE A 627 -18.35 23.49 20.80
CA PHE A 627 -17.21 22.72 21.31
C PHE A 627 -15.92 23.53 21.26
N ILE A 628 -15.00 23.19 22.16
CA ILE A 628 -13.64 23.72 22.12
C ILE A 628 -12.93 23.23 20.87
N GLN A 629 -12.30 24.15 20.15
CA GLN A 629 -11.47 23.79 19.00
C GLN A 629 -10.16 23.15 19.45
N ASP A 630 -9.94 21.90 19.09
CA ASP A 630 -8.62 21.26 19.17
C ASP A 630 -7.80 21.59 17.92
N LYS A 631 -6.82 22.48 18.06
CA LYS A 631 -5.95 22.92 16.94
C LYS A 631 -5.12 21.80 16.32
N PHE A 632 -4.86 20.73 17.05
CA PHE A 632 -4.04 19.60 16.63
C PHE A 632 -4.88 18.38 16.22
N LEU A 633 -6.21 18.53 16.15
CA LEU A 633 -7.09 17.40 15.83
C LEU A 633 -6.79 16.79 14.45
N SER A 634 -6.49 17.62 13.45
CA SER A 634 -6.07 17.16 12.13
C SER A 634 -4.81 16.30 12.21
N ASP A 635 -3.77 16.79 12.88
CA ASP A 635 -2.51 16.06 13.05
C ASP A 635 -2.69 14.76 13.84
N LYS A 636 -3.56 14.77 14.85
CA LYS A 636 -3.91 13.58 15.62
C LYS A 636 -4.59 12.51 14.75
N LEU A 637 -5.57 12.91 13.94
CA LEU A 637 -6.31 11.99 13.08
C LEU A 637 -5.41 11.39 11.98
N VAL A 638 -4.51 12.17 11.40
CA VAL A 638 -3.58 11.71 10.35
C VAL A 638 -2.37 10.96 10.92
N GLY A 639 -1.97 11.27 12.15
CA GLY A 639 -0.86 10.65 12.87
C GLY A 639 -1.29 9.44 13.72
N PRO A 640 -1.37 9.59 15.05
CA PRO A 640 -1.59 8.47 15.97
C PRO A 640 -2.93 7.74 15.75
N TYR A 641 -3.99 8.44 15.37
CA TYR A 641 -5.32 7.84 15.19
C TYR A 641 -5.64 7.44 13.75
N LYS A 642 -4.69 7.48 12.80
CA LYS A 642 -4.94 7.14 11.39
C LYS A 642 -5.50 5.73 11.21
N HIS A 643 -4.90 4.74 11.91
CA HIS A 643 -5.36 3.35 11.84
C HIS A 643 -6.76 3.19 12.43
N ALA A 644 -7.07 3.89 13.52
CA ALA A 644 -8.38 3.85 14.15
C ALA A 644 -9.46 4.46 13.24
N LEU A 645 -9.19 5.61 12.60
CA LEU A 645 -10.11 6.27 11.70
C LEU A 645 -10.49 5.37 10.52
N ILE A 646 -9.51 4.85 9.77
CA ILE A 646 -9.80 4.01 8.61
C ILE A 646 -10.38 2.65 9.01
N TYR A 647 -9.90 2.05 10.11
CA TYR A 647 -10.40 0.77 10.57
C TYR A 647 -11.86 0.84 11.02
N LEU A 648 -12.27 1.92 11.70
CA LEU A 648 -13.66 2.19 12.04
C LEU A 648 -14.53 2.21 10.77
N LEU A 649 -14.11 2.90 9.71
CA LEU A 649 -14.85 2.94 8.46
C LEU A 649 -14.90 1.57 7.76
N PHE A 650 -13.84 0.78 7.85
CA PHE A 650 -13.83 -0.57 7.29
C PHE A 650 -14.73 -1.54 8.07
N GLN A 651 -14.89 -1.36 9.39
CA GLN A 651 -15.90 -2.10 10.14
C GLN A 651 -17.30 -1.79 9.64
N TYR A 652 -17.59 -0.53 9.27
CA TYR A 652 -18.86 -0.16 8.67
C TYR A 652 -18.99 -0.62 7.21
N ALA A 653 -17.90 -0.70 6.46
CA ALA A 653 -17.89 -1.36 5.16
C ALA A 653 -18.23 -2.85 5.28
N ASN A 654 -17.67 -3.53 6.29
CA ASN A 654 -17.99 -4.92 6.59
C ASN A 654 -19.46 -5.09 6.98
N LYS A 655 -19.97 -4.24 7.87
CA LYS A 655 -21.38 -4.25 8.29
C LYS A 655 -22.32 -4.06 7.10
N TYR A 656 -21.97 -3.21 6.13
CA TYR A 656 -22.79 -2.94 4.95
C TYR A 656 -23.10 -4.20 4.14
N TYR A 657 -22.16 -5.15 4.00
CA TYR A 657 -22.41 -6.40 3.26
C TYR A 657 -23.51 -7.29 3.86
N SER A 658 -23.92 -7.03 5.10
CA SER A 658 -25.02 -7.71 5.79
C SER A 658 -26.29 -6.88 5.86
N LEU A 659 -26.27 -5.63 5.36
CA LEU A 659 -27.43 -4.75 5.32
C LEU A 659 -28.17 -4.89 3.99
N ASP A 660 -29.50 -4.80 4.04
CA ASP A 660 -30.34 -4.72 2.84
C ASP A 660 -30.19 -3.33 2.18
N ARG A 661 -30.15 -2.27 3.01
CA ARG A 661 -29.97 -0.87 2.58
C ARG A 661 -29.53 0.01 3.74
N ILE A 662 -29.00 1.18 3.43
CA ILE A 662 -28.70 2.24 4.41
C ILE A 662 -29.98 3.06 4.66
N ASN A 663 -30.47 3.03 5.90
CA ASN A 663 -31.69 3.77 6.28
C ASN A 663 -31.30 5.19 6.73
N MET A 664 -31.83 6.19 6.01
CA MET A 664 -31.60 7.60 6.34
C MET A 664 -32.46 8.04 7.53
N PRO A 665 -31.90 8.72 8.55
CA PRO A 665 -32.66 9.32 9.64
C PRO A 665 -33.75 10.29 9.14
N GLU A 666 -34.83 10.40 9.88
CA GLU A 666 -35.97 11.23 9.46
C GLU A 666 -35.59 12.70 9.30
N GLU A 667 -34.83 13.23 10.23
CA GLU A 667 -34.33 14.61 10.19
C GLU A 667 -33.51 14.92 8.91
N PHE A 668 -32.73 13.95 8.41
CA PHE A 668 -32.02 14.12 7.14
C PHE A 668 -32.93 13.97 5.92
N LYS A 669 -34.03 13.20 6.02
CA LYS A 669 -35.04 13.13 4.96
C LYS A 669 -35.77 14.46 4.84
N GLU A 670 -36.20 15.03 5.97
CA GLU A 670 -36.85 16.34 6.02
C GLU A 670 -35.93 17.44 5.44
N ALA A 671 -34.67 17.50 5.88
CA ALA A 671 -33.69 18.44 5.32
C ALA A 671 -33.45 18.23 3.82
N THR A 672 -33.45 16.98 3.36
CA THR A 672 -33.34 16.63 1.93
C THR A 672 -34.53 17.14 1.15
N GLU A 673 -35.73 16.92 1.64
CA GLU A 673 -37.00 17.37 1.00
C GLU A 673 -37.11 18.89 0.98
N GLU A 674 -36.73 19.56 2.06
CA GLU A 674 -36.71 21.02 2.15
C GLU A 674 -35.75 21.61 1.09
N THR A 675 -34.50 21.13 1.03
CA THR A 675 -33.56 21.59 0.03
C THR A 675 -33.99 21.32 -1.41
N LEU A 676 -34.59 20.15 -1.68
CA LEU A 676 -35.14 19.83 -3.00
C LEU A 676 -36.32 20.73 -3.38
N ASN A 677 -37.16 21.10 -2.42
CA ASN A 677 -38.22 22.06 -2.63
C ASN A 677 -37.69 23.45 -2.96
N ASP A 678 -36.66 23.90 -2.25
CA ASP A 678 -35.99 25.19 -2.52
C ASP A 678 -35.31 25.25 -3.89
N CYS A 679 -34.81 24.10 -4.35
CA CYS A 679 -34.17 23.96 -5.66
C CYS A 679 -35.17 23.74 -6.82
N ASP A 680 -36.45 23.54 -6.54
CA ASP A 680 -37.46 23.30 -7.54
C ASP A 680 -38.04 24.62 -8.10
N ALA A 681 -37.34 25.13 -9.11
CA ALA A 681 -37.72 26.39 -9.77
C ALA A 681 -39.19 26.37 -10.30
N PHE A 682 -39.72 25.21 -10.70
CA PHE A 682 -41.09 25.12 -11.14
C PHE A 682 -42.06 25.15 -9.97
N LYS A 683 -41.75 24.50 -8.87
CA LYS A 683 -42.55 24.57 -7.65
C LYS A 683 -42.57 25.99 -7.07
N THR A 684 -41.43 26.62 -6.99
CA THR A 684 -41.33 28.04 -6.56
C THR A 684 -42.15 28.93 -7.47
N PHE A 685 -42.00 28.80 -8.79
CA PHE A 685 -42.83 29.50 -9.74
C PHE A 685 -44.32 29.23 -9.52
N PHE A 686 -44.72 27.97 -9.25
CA PHE A 686 -46.09 27.59 -9.01
C PHE A 686 -46.61 28.22 -7.71
N ASP A 687 -45.87 28.14 -6.63
CA ASP A 687 -46.28 28.69 -5.30
C ASP A 687 -46.33 30.20 -5.32
N ASP A 688 -45.50 30.89 -6.11
CA ASP A 688 -45.55 32.37 -6.28
C ASP A 688 -46.71 32.85 -7.13
N ASN A 689 -47.17 32.06 -8.07
CA ASN A 689 -48.20 32.50 -9.06
C ASN A 689 -49.56 31.85 -8.92
N PHE A 690 -49.69 30.78 -8.13
CA PHE A 690 -50.92 30.02 -8.00
C PHE A 690 -51.26 29.71 -6.54
N ILE A 691 -52.54 29.61 -6.24
CA ILE A 691 -53.06 29.17 -4.96
C ILE A 691 -53.74 27.82 -5.13
N VAL A 692 -53.43 26.88 -4.27
CA VAL A 692 -54.10 25.57 -4.22
C VAL A 692 -55.54 25.78 -3.77
N ASP A 693 -56.49 25.52 -4.66
CA ASP A 693 -57.91 25.65 -4.44
C ASP A 693 -58.61 24.42 -5.01
N PRO A 694 -59.26 23.60 -4.18
CA PRO A 694 -59.95 22.39 -4.67
C PRO A 694 -60.95 22.67 -5.77
N ASN A 695 -61.54 23.87 -5.79
CA ASN A 695 -62.50 24.30 -6.79
C ASN A 695 -61.90 25.15 -7.91
N GLY A 696 -60.60 25.49 -7.75
CA GLY A 696 -59.86 26.34 -8.67
C GLY A 696 -59.64 25.65 -10.03
N LYS A 697 -59.52 26.47 -11.06
CA LYS A 697 -59.23 26.04 -12.42
C LYS A 697 -58.26 27.00 -13.09
N CYS A 698 -57.26 26.47 -13.76
CA CYS A 698 -56.33 27.25 -14.54
C CYS A 698 -56.34 26.81 -16.02
N GLY A 699 -56.47 27.78 -16.90
CA GLY A 699 -56.55 27.57 -18.34
C GLY A 699 -55.19 27.25 -18.96
N LYS A 700 -55.18 26.47 -20.02
CA LYS A 700 -53.96 26.08 -20.74
C LYS A 700 -53.13 27.29 -21.19
N LYS A 701 -53.73 28.30 -21.83
CA LYS A 701 -52.98 29.45 -22.34
C LYS A 701 -52.44 30.34 -21.22
N GLU A 702 -53.20 30.50 -20.16
CA GLU A 702 -52.80 31.26 -18.97
C GLU A 702 -51.56 30.67 -18.33
N MET A 703 -51.59 29.34 -18.06
CA MET A 703 -50.43 28.62 -17.52
C MET A 703 -49.25 28.67 -18.46
N MET A 704 -49.40 28.48 -19.77
CA MET A 704 -48.34 28.58 -20.76
C MET A 704 -47.75 30.00 -20.85
N SER A 705 -48.58 31.04 -20.73
CA SER A 705 -48.15 32.41 -20.76
C SER A 705 -47.31 32.79 -19.54
N LEU A 706 -47.74 32.38 -18.34
CA LEU A 706 -47.04 32.64 -17.09
C LEU A 706 -45.71 31.86 -16.96
N SER A 707 -45.76 30.55 -17.29
CA SER A 707 -44.61 29.67 -17.13
C SER A 707 -43.62 29.70 -18.28
N LYS A 708 -44.01 30.19 -19.45
CA LYS A 708 -43.27 30.14 -20.72
C LYS A 708 -42.85 28.70 -21.14
N LYS A 709 -43.54 27.68 -20.63
CA LYS A 709 -43.21 26.27 -20.91
C LYS A 709 -44.26 25.65 -21.87
N PRO A 710 -43.84 24.66 -22.70
CA PRO A 710 -44.76 23.95 -23.58
C PRO A 710 -45.69 23.00 -22.78
N LEU A 711 -46.88 22.76 -23.33
CA LEU A 711 -47.95 21.94 -22.71
C LEU A 711 -47.45 20.56 -22.23
N ARG A 712 -46.57 19.92 -23.00
CA ARG A 712 -46.03 18.58 -22.64
C ARG A 712 -45.25 18.61 -21.35
N GLU A 713 -44.40 19.61 -21.21
CA GLU A 713 -43.55 19.84 -20.02
C GLU A 713 -44.42 20.23 -18.82
N LEU A 714 -45.39 21.16 -19.01
CA LEU A 714 -46.33 21.54 -17.96
C LEU A 714 -47.12 20.39 -17.40
N ASN A 715 -47.60 19.48 -18.25
CA ASN A 715 -48.30 18.27 -17.78
C ASN A 715 -47.41 17.38 -16.92
N SER A 716 -46.17 17.27 -17.26
CA SER A 716 -45.20 16.49 -16.48
C SER A 716 -44.92 17.14 -15.12
N GLU A 717 -44.67 18.45 -15.12
CA GLU A 717 -44.36 19.21 -13.92
C GLU A 717 -45.52 19.33 -12.97
N LEU A 718 -46.73 19.67 -13.46
CA LEU A 718 -47.94 19.76 -12.65
C LEU A 718 -48.39 18.41 -12.08
N MET A 719 -48.16 17.32 -12.83
CA MET A 719 -48.39 15.98 -12.30
C MET A 719 -47.37 15.64 -11.19
N ARG A 720 -46.14 16.12 -11.28
CA ARG A 720 -45.06 15.92 -10.29
C ARG A 720 -45.36 16.68 -8.99
N ILE A 721 -45.65 17.98 -9.05
CA ILE A 721 -45.78 18.83 -7.86
C ILE A 721 -47.08 18.64 -7.08
N GLY A 722 -48.17 18.29 -7.73
CA GLY A 722 -49.47 18.24 -7.07
C GLY A 722 -50.44 17.19 -7.67
N LYS A 723 -49.96 16.26 -8.52
CA LYS A 723 -50.76 15.27 -9.23
C LYS A 723 -51.88 15.88 -10.07
N TYR A 724 -51.73 17.15 -10.49
CA TYR A 724 -52.71 17.87 -11.29
C TYR A 724 -52.74 17.32 -12.71
N LYS A 725 -53.92 16.78 -13.09
CA LYS A 725 -54.15 16.17 -14.43
C LYS A 725 -54.73 17.18 -15.38
N TYR A 726 -54.25 17.13 -16.64
CA TYR A 726 -54.83 17.93 -17.71
C TYR A 726 -56.16 17.37 -18.16
N HIS A 727 -57.16 18.25 -18.21
CA HIS A 727 -58.51 17.92 -18.67
C HIS A 727 -58.84 18.75 -19.91
N LYS A 728 -59.25 18.07 -21.00
CA LYS A 728 -59.60 18.73 -22.27
C LYS A 728 -60.94 19.51 -22.17
N ASP A 729 -61.77 19.17 -21.19
CA ASP A 729 -63.11 19.72 -21.05
C ASP A 729 -63.22 20.88 -20.06
N ILE A 730 -62.16 21.19 -19.33
CA ILE A 730 -62.11 22.38 -18.46
C ILE A 730 -62.24 23.63 -19.31
N ARG A 731 -63.12 24.54 -18.91
CA ARG A 731 -63.31 25.87 -19.51
C ARG A 731 -62.82 26.95 -18.53
N CYS A 732 -61.84 27.76 -18.94
CA CYS A 732 -61.36 28.92 -18.25
C CYS A 732 -61.22 30.07 -19.25
N GLY A 733 -61.71 31.26 -18.93
CA GLY A 733 -61.55 32.44 -19.78
C GLY A 733 -62.00 32.29 -21.23
N GLY A 734 -63.07 31.46 -21.47
CA GLY A 734 -63.59 31.19 -22.84
C GLY A 734 -62.88 30.11 -23.63
N GLU A 735 -61.84 29.46 -23.10
CA GLU A 735 -61.03 28.45 -23.75
C GLU A 735 -61.28 27.05 -23.17
N LYS A 736 -61.02 26.01 -24.02
CA LYS A 736 -61.09 24.62 -23.61
C LYS A 736 -59.67 24.07 -23.32
N GLY A 737 -59.56 23.32 -22.24
CA GLY A 737 -58.34 22.64 -21.77
C GLY A 737 -57.63 23.40 -20.67
N GLY A 738 -57.33 22.68 -19.58
CA GLY A 738 -56.68 23.21 -18.39
C GLY A 738 -56.57 22.18 -17.28
N TRP A 739 -56.30 22.67 -16.11
CA TRP A 739 -56.15 21.86 -14.89
C TRP A 739 -57.10 22.33 -13.79
N ALA A 740 -57.48 21.45 -12.90
CA ALA A 740 -58.28 21.71 -11.71
C ALA A 740 -57.45 21.51 -10.43
N GLY A 741 -57.91 22.15 -9.33
CA GLY A 741 -57.25 22.01 -8.04
C GLY A 741 -56.41 23.20 -7.64
N PHE A 742 -56.27 24.23 -8.49
CA PHE A 742 -55.58 25.46 -8.22
C PHE A 742 -56.08 26.61 -9.11
N SER A 743 -55.83 27.84 -8.69
CA SER A 743 -56.14 29.07 -9.42
C SER A 743 -54.97 30.03 -9.42
N VAL A 744 -54.95 30.96 -10.35
CA VAL A 744 -53.89 32.03 -10.38
C VAL A 744 -54.07 32.88 -9.13
N ALA A 745 -52.93 33.17 -8.44
CA ALA A 745 -52.91 34.05 -7.30
C ALA A 745 -53.37 35.47 -7.70
N PRO A 746 -54.19 36.14 -6.91
CA PRO A 746 -54.56 37.53 -7.19
C PRO A 746 -53.29 38.37 -7.18
N SER A 747 -53.07 39.17 -8.25
CA SER A 747 -51.96 40.14 -8.26
C SER A 747 -52.04 40.98 -7.00
N PRO A 748 -50.93 41.22 -6.28
CA PRO A 748 -50.95 42.18 -5.19
C PRO A 748 -51.37 43.53 -5.75
N CYS A 749 -52.63 43.91 -5.49
CA CYS A 749 -53.12 45.27 -5.78
C CYS A 749 -52.18 46.23 -5.07
N LEU A 750 -51.65 47.19 -5.81
CA LEU A 750 -51.06 48.39 -5.25
C LEU A 750 -52.13 48.95 -4.27
N LEU A 751 -51.86 48.79 -2.98
CA LEU A 751 -52.65 49.53 -1.96
C LEU A 751 -52.52 50.99 -2.34
N ASP A 752 -53.59 51.58 -2.83
CA ASP A 752 -53.71 52.98 -3.04
C ASP A 752 -53.31 53.70 -1.74
N ASN A 753 -52.25 54.48 -1.80
CA ASN A 753 -51.86 55.43 -0.79
C ASN A 753 -52.87 56.62 -0.84
N ASP A 754 -54.11 56.39 -0.43
CA ASP A 754 -55.07 57.48 -0.18
C ASP A 754 -55.86 57.18 1.08
N GLU A 755 -55.14 57.28 2.23
CA GLU A 755 -55.73 57.64 3.54
C GLU A 755 -54.63 58.05 4.52
N LEU A 756 -54.06 59.20 4.30
CA LEU A 756 -53.42 60.02 5.34
C LEU A 756 -53.52 61.49 4.88
N SER A 757 -54.68 62.05 5.08
CA SER A 757 -54.87 63.47 5.20
C SER A 757 -55.31 63.83 6.64
#